data_66cf17a33b91d9e5de2b7c043d73c688
#
_entry.id   66cf17a33b91d9e5de2b7c043d73c688
#
_cell.length_a   1.000
_cell.length_b   1.000
_cell.length_c   1.000
_cell.angle_alpha   90.00
_cell.angle_beta   90.00
_cell.angle_gamma   90.00
#
_symmetry.space_group_name_H-M   'P 1'
#
loop_
_entity.id
_entity.type
_entity.pdbx_description
1 polymer ?
#
loop_
_entity_poly.entity_id
_entity_poly.type
_entity_poly.pdbx_seq_one_letter_code
_entity_poly.pdbx_strand_id
1 'polypeptide(L)'
;MNLNLIFKEQTLKFNKEEQETYLFLQQHNSDWANIFKEMILQGRDKVTQRLVTSMHRENLVKARTQSKKILSRDLIMLDISTTHILEIQFPQAKQTLYAPITGEHAFDRIDIEGPFYIKDDITNTITRVHHPNEILEYILIEAPDLKNAASDQFQQDLINSATNMTFAISYQALSMQHDSAPLFNIIENSEDSYLRSEQAVIEGHPLHPGAKLRKGLNALQTFLYSSEFNQPIKLKIVLIHSKLSRTMSLSKDYDTTVHQLFPDLIKQLENEFTPNFNFNDYQIMIVHPWQLDDVLYSDYQAEVDKKLIIEAKHTLDYYAGLSFRTLIPKYPAMSPHIKLSTNVHITGEIRTLSEQTTHNGPLMTRILNDILKKDGIFKSYASTIIDEVAGIHFYNEQDEADYQTERSEQLGTLFRKNIYQMIPQEVTPMIPSSLVATYPFNNESPIVTLIKRYQSAASLSDFESSAKSWVETYSKALLGLVIPLVTKYGIALEAHLQNAIATFRKDGLLDTMYIRDFEGLRIDKAQLNEMGYSTSHFHEKSRILTDSKTSVFNKAFYSTVQNHLGELILTISKASNDSNLERHMWYIVRDVLDNIFDQLVLSTHKSNQVNENRINEIKDTMFAPFIDYKCVTTMRLEDEAHHYTYIKVNNPLYRENN
;
A
#
# COMPACT_ATOMS: atom_id res chain seq x y z
N MET A 1 38.59 20.27 -13.27
CA MET A 1 38.14 21.58 -13.82
C MET A 1 37.44 22.29 -12.69
N ASN A 2 38.03 23.43 -12.20
CA ASN A 2 37.29 24.29 -11.26
C ASN A 2 36.18 24.98 -12.04
N LEU A 3 34.99 24.40 -12.00
CA LEU A 3 33.77 25.10 -12.40
C LEU A 3 33.58 26.23 -11.39
N ASN A 4 33.56 27.51 -11.87
CA ASN A 4 33.15 28.63 -11.04
C ASN A 4 31.64 28.49 -10.74
N LEU A 5 31.31 27.56 -9.83
CA LEU A 5 29.93 27.33 -9.38
C LEU A 5 29.52 28.42 -8.41
N ILE A 6 28.36 28.99 -8.61
CA ILE A 6 27.79 30.06 -7.76
C ILE A 6 26.59 29.49 -7.04
N PHE A 7 26.68 29.30 -5.73
CA PHE A 7 25.51 28.92 -4.92
C PHE A 7 24.64 30.18 -4.68
N LYS A 8 23.34 30.02 -4.98
CA LYS A 8 22.34 31.07 -4.75
C LYS A 8 21.30 30.56 -3.77
N GLU A 9 21.23 31.19 -2.63
CA GLU A 9 20.19 30.93 -1.64
C GLU A 9 18.83 31.42 -2.12
N GLN A 10 17.79 30.65 -1.90
CA GLN A 10 16.41 30.99 -2.21
C GLN A 10 15.60 31.12 -0.93
N THR A 11 14.70 32.09 -0.87
CA THR A 11 13.78 32.22 0.27
C THR A 11 12.67 31.18 0.17
N LEU A 12 12.48 30.39 1.21
CA LEU A 12 11.37 29.44 1.32
C LEU A 12 10.03 30.20 1.37
N LYS A 13 9.11 29.78 0.50
CA LYS A 13 7.72 30.27 0.48
C LYS A 13 6.77 29.11 0.65
N PHE A 14 5.71 29.30 1.43
CA PHE A 14 4.61 28.35 1.52
C PHE A 14 3.78 28.39 0.24
N ASN A 15 3.32 27.22 -0.23
CA ASN A 15 2.24 27.16 -1.19
C ASN A 15 0.89 27.36 -0.48
N LYS A 16 -0.21 27.40 -1.23
CA LYS A 16 -1.54 27.65 -0.68
C LYS A 16 -1.98 26.60 0.33
N GLU A 17 -1.80 25.33 0.04
CA GLU A 17 -2.22 24.23 0.93
C GLU A 17 -1.38 24.20 2.22
N GLU A 18 -0.09 24.44 2.13
CA GLU A 18 0.79 24.57 3.30
C GLU A 18 0.39 25.76 4.18
N GLN A 19 0.02 26.90 3.56
CA GLN A 19 -0.46 28.06 4.31
C GLN A 19 -1.79 27.77 5.02
N GLU A 20 -2.73 27.11 4.36
CA GLU A 20 -4.01 26.70 4.93
C GLU A 20 -3.82 25.71 6.09
N THR A 21 -2.94 24.72 5.92
CA THR A 21 -2.58 23.77 6.97
C THR A 21 -1.90 24.45 8.15
N TYR A 22 -0.96 25.35 7.90
CA TYR A 22 -0.28 26.10 8.94
C TYR A 22 -1.26 26.98 9.77
N LEU A 23 -2.21 27.65 9.11
CA LEU A 23 -3.25 28.45 9.79
C LEU A 23 -4.17 27.56 10.64
N PHE A 24 -4.56 26.40 10.13
CA PHE A 24 -5.30 25.41 10.92
C PHE A 24 -4.53 25.00 12.18
N LEU A 25 -3.24 24.67 12.03
CA LEU A 25 -2.38 24.30 13.15
C LEU A 25 -2.20 25.43 14.17
N GLN A 26 -2.02 26.65 13.73
CA GLN A 26 -1.94 27.81 14.65
C GLN A 26 -3.17 27.96 15.56
N GLN A 27 -4.35 27.61 15.04
CA GLN A 27 -5.58 27.65 15.81
C GLN A 27 -5.74 26.48 16.78
N HIS A 28 -5.14 25.33 16.50
CA HIS A 28 -5.32 24.10 17.26
C HIS A 28 -4.15 23.78 18.19
N ASN A 29 -2.92 24.00 17.76
CA ASN A 29 -1.71 23.72 18.52
C ASN A 29 -0.52 24.53 17.96
N SER A 30 -0.10 25.60 18.63
CA SER A 30 0.99 26.48 18.21
C SER A 30 2.35 25.79 18.11
N ASP A 31 2.62 24.82 18.97
CA ASP A 31 3.88 24.06 18.95
C ASP A 31 3.95 23.17 17.71
N TRP A 32 2.85 22.53 17.37
CA TRP A 32 2.76 21.79 16.13
C TRP A 32 2.91 22.67 14.89
N ALA A 33 2.29 23.85 14.90
CA ALA A 33 2.47 24.82 13.81
C ALA A 33 3.93 25.21 13.61
N ASN A 34 4.69 25.41 14.67
CA ASN A 34 6.12 25.72 14.61
C ASN A 34 6.92 24.54 14.04
N ILE A 35 6.70 23.33 14.53
CA ILE A 35 7.33 22.09 14.02
C ILE A 35 7.00 21.90 12.53
N PHE A 36 5.73 22.07 12.14
CA PHE A 36 5.31 21.98 10.74
C PHE A 36 6.09 22.94 9.85
N LYS A 37 6.22 24.20 10.26
CA LYS A 37 6.98 25.23 9.53
C LYS A 37 8.46 24.84 9.36
N GLU A 38 9.09 24.32 10.41
CA GLU A 38 10.49 23.88 10.39
C GLU A 38 10.71 22.67 9.47
N MET A 39 9.71 21.79 9.35
CA MET A 39 9.80 20.55 8.59
C MET A 39 9.30 20.63 7.12
N ILE A 40 8.92 21.81 6.63
CA ILE A 40 8.40 21.99 5.25
C ILE A 40 9.38 21.44 4.20
N LEU A 41 10.65 21.80 4.28
CA LEU A 41 11.64 21.31 3.31
C LEU A 41 11.86 19.80 3.43
N GLN A 42 11.81 19.24 4.63
CA GLN A 42 11.94 17.80 4.83
C GLN A 42 10.77 17.04 4.19
N GLY A 43 9.54 17.52 4.36
CA GLY A 43 8.36 16.91 3.73
C GLY A 43 8.42 16.98 2.20
N ARG A 44 8.83 18.12 1.66
CA ARG A 44 9.03 18.31 0.21
C ARG A 44 10.16 17.44 -0.33
N ASP A 45 11.30 17.32 0.38
CA ASP A 45 12.43 16.47 0.01
C ASP A 45 12.01 14.99 -0.04
N LYS A 46 11.18 14.52 0.90
CA LYS A 46 10.66 13.13 0.89
C LYS A 46 9.80 12.82 -0.34
N VAL A 47 9.04 13.78 -0.85
CA VAL A 47 8.26 13.61 -2.09
C VAL A 47 9.18 13.74 -3.31
N THR A 48 10.12 14.68 -3.31
CA THR A 48 11.15 14.82 -4.37
C THR A 48 11.99 13.55 -4.49
N GLN A 49 12.40 12.96 -3.37
CA GLN A 49 13.11 11.68 -3.32
C GLN A 49 12.35 10.59 -4.08
N ARG A 50 11.05 10.43 -3.82
CA ARG A 50 10.20 9.42 -4.49
C ARG A 50 10.07 9.69 -5.99
N LEU A 51 9.90 10.95 -6.36
CA LEU A 51 9.80 11.36 -7.77
C LEU A 51 11.11 11.06 -8.52
N VAL A 52 12.26 11.45 -7.97
CA VAL A 52 13.57 11.26 -8.63
C VAL A 52 13.97 9.79 -8.64
N THR A 53 13.73 9.04 -7.55
CA THR A 53 13.99 7.59 -7.50
C THR A 53 13.18 6.84 -8.56
N SER A 54 11.89 7.13 -8.69
CA SER A 54 11.05 6.48 -9.71
C SER A 54 11.42 6.95 -11.12
N MET A 55 11.64 8.24 -11.35
CA MET A 55 12.12 8.79 -12.63
C MET A 55 13.38 8.08 -13.11
N HIS A 56 14.36 7.90 -12.24
CA HIS A 56 15.61 7.20 -12.56
C HIS A 56 15.36 5.72 -12.85
N ARG A 57 14.63 5.01 -11.97
CA ARG A 57 14.37 3.58 -12.09
C ARG A 57 13.55 3.24 -13.33
N GLU A 58 12.54 4.05 -13.64
CA GLU A 58 11.69 3.92 -14.82
C GLU A 58 12.38 4.40 -16.11
N ASN A 59 13.58 4.97 -16.00
CA ASN A 59 14.30 5.62 -17.08
C ASN A 59 13.48 6.71 -17.81
N LEU A 60 12.59 7.36 -17.09
CA LEU A 60 11.77 8.46 -17.59
C LEU A 60 12.71 9.59 -18.07
N VAL A 61 12.44 10.17 -19.21
CA VAL A 61 13.29 11.17 -19.90
C VAL A 61 14.76 10.75 -19.99
N LYS A 62 15.03 9.43 -20.10
CA LYS A 62 16.37 8.84 -20.13
C LYS A 62 17.19 9.08 -18.85
N ALA A 63 16.54 9.37 -17.73
CA ALA A 63 17.21 9.74 -16.48
C ALA A 63 18.26 8.71 -16.01
N ARG A 64 18.01 7.40 -16.20
CA ARG A 64 18.98 6.35 -15.86
C ARG A 64 20.14 6.28 -16.84
N THR A 65 19.85 6.33 -18.13
CA THR A 65 20.89 6.17 -19.18
C THR A 65 21.75 7.42 -19.35
N GLN A 66 21.28 8.60 -18.92
CA GLN A 66 22.02 9.87 -18.99
C GLN A 66 22.57 10.31 -17.63
N SER A 67 22.40 9.51 -16.58
CA SER A 67 22.95 9.82 -15.26
C SER A 67 24.40 9.41 -15.12
N LYS A 68 25.09 10.08 -14.18
CA LYS A 68 26.45 9.75 -13.76
C LYS A 68 26.54 9.75 -12.25
N LYS A 69 27.40 8.89 -11.73
CA LYS A 69 27.77 8.86 -10.32
C LYS A 69 29.09 9.65 -10.16
N ILE A 70 29.01 10.72 -9.39
CA ILE A 70 30.17 11.59 -9.11
C ILE A 70 30.48 11.60 -7.61
N LEU A 71 31.66 12.07 -7.23
CA LEU A 71 32.03 12.19 -5.82
C LEU A 71 31.56 13.53 -5.25
N SER A 72 30.99 13.51 -4.04
CA SER A 72 30.50 14.73 -3.37
C SER A 72 31.61 15.77 -3.12
N ARG A 73 32.86 15.33 -2.91
CA ARG A 73 34.01 16.22 -2.78
C ARG A 73 34.25 17.12 -4.00
N ASP A 74 33.67 16.78 -5.16
CA ASP A 74 33.76 17.62 -6.36
C ASP A 74 32.80 18.81 -6.31
N LEU A 75 31.87 18.82 -5.33
CA LEU A 75 30.86 19.85 -5.09
C LEU A 75 30.91 20.37 -3.63
N ILE A 76 32.09 20.69 -3.13
CA ILE A 76 32.39 21.06 -1.70
C ILE A 76 31.48 22.16 -1.16
N MET A 77 30.97 23.04 -2.03
CA MET A 77 30.09 24.14 -1.63
C MET A 77 28.68 23.71 -1.21
N LEU A 78 28.29 22.43 -1.46
CA LEU A 78 26.97 21.92 -1.13
C LEU A 78 27.02 21.18 0.20
N ASP A 79 25.96 21.33 0.99
CA ASP A 79 25.78 20.59 2.24
C ASP A 79 25.31 19.16 1.93
N ILE A 80 26.27 18.28 1.57
CA ILE A 80 26.04 16.90 1.18
C ILE A 80 26.87 15.97 2.06
N SER A 81 26.21 15.15 2.86
CA SER A 81 26.86 14.20 3.78
C SER A 81 27.27 12.87 3.13
N THR A 82 26.71 12.54 1.96
CA THR A 82 27.00 11.27 1.26
C THR A 82 28.30 11.34 0.47
N THR A 83 28.93 10.18 0.23
CA THR A 83 30.18 10.08 -0.55
C THR A 83 29.95 10.28 -2.06
N HIS A 84 28.77 9.89 -2.55
CA HIS A 84 28.43 9.90 -3.96
C HIS A 84 27.15 10.69 -4.21
N ILE A 85 27.07 11.25 -5.39
CA ILE A 85 25.95 12.03 -5.92
C ILE A 85 25.54 11.44 -7.25
N LEU A 86 24.24 11.30 -7.47
CA LEU A 86 23.67 11.02 -8.78
C LEU A 86 23.50 12.35 -9.52
N GLU A 87 24.23 12.52 -10.61
CA GLU A 87 24.10 13.62 -11.55
C GLU A 87 23.14 13.20 -12.66
N ILE A 88 22.02 13.90 -12.83
CA ILE A 88 21.04 13.68 -13.90
C ILE A 88 20.94 14.94 -14.75
N GLN A 89 21.19 14.81 -16.06
CA GLN A 89 21.14 15.93 -16.99
C GLN A 89 19.75 16.05 -17.63
N PHE A 90 19.26 17.29 -17.75
CA PHE A 90 18.10 17.70 -18.52
C PHE A 90 18.55 18.61 -19.67
N PRO A 91 18.97 18.03 -20.82
CA PRO A 91 19.64 18.78 -21.88
C PRO A 91 18.78 19.88 -22.52
N GLN A 92 17.47 19.64 -22.69
CA GLN A 92 16.54 20.62 -23.26
C GLN A 92 16.28 21.77 -22.28
N ALA A 93 16.11 21.44 -21.00
CA ALA A 93 15.95 22.41 -19.93
C ALA A 93 17.28 23.13 -19.58
N LYS A 94 18.43 22.62 -20.04
CA LYS A 94 19.77 23.13 -19.69
C LYS A 94 19.98 23.17 -18.17
N GLN A 95 19.59 22.11 -17.52
CA GLN A 95 19.65 21.94 -16.06
C GLN A 95 20.31 20.61 -15.72
N THR A 96 21.01 20.58 -14.60
CA THR A 96 21.60 19.35 -14.06
C THR A 96 21.17 19.15 -12.61
N LEU A 97 20.54 18.04 -12.32
CA LEU A 97 20.13 17.65 -10.96
C LEU A 97 21.27 16.93 -10.26
N TYR A 98 21.51 17.28 -9.01
CA TYR A 98 22.40 16.61 -8.07
C TYR A 98 21.58 16.01 -6.92
N ALA A 99 21.58 14.68 -6.83
CA ALA A 99 20.85 13.93 -5.81
C ALA A 99 21.83 13.06 -4.99
N PRO A 100 21.98 13.29 -3.67
CA PRO A 100 22.86 12.51 -2.81
C PRO A 100 22.47 11.03 -2.77
N ILE A 101 23.41 10.11 -3.06
CA ILE A 101 23.18 8.66 -3.07
C ILE A 101 23.40 8.10 -1.68
N THR A 102 22.39 7.41 -1.15
CA THR A 102 22.47 6.70 0.13
C THR A 102 22.62 5.18 -0.02
N GLY A 103 22.35 4.63 -1.21
CA GLY A 103 22.54 3.21 -1.49
C GLY A 103 22.22 2.81 -2.93
N GLU A 104 22.74 1.65 -3.32
CA GLU A 104 22.46 1.00 -4.61
C GLU A 104 22.00 -0.43 -4.30
N HIS A 105 20.87 -0.85 -4.87
CA HIS A 105 20.14 -2.03 -4.43
C HIS A 105 19.62 -2.86 -5.60
N ALA A 106 19.08 -4.01 -5.29
CA ALA A 106 18.44 -4.90 -6.26
C ALA A 106 17.37 -4.19 -7.11
N PHE A 107 17.06 -4.75 -8.26
CA PHE A 107 16.12 -4.21 -9.25
C PHE A 107 16.49 -2.83 -9.78
N ASP A 108 17.78 -2.55 -9.96
CA ASP A 108 18.33 -1.27 -10.44
C ASP A 108 17.87 -0.05 -9.61
N ARG A 109 17.66 -0.23 -8.33
CA ARG A 109 17.26 0.82 -7.43
C ARG A 109 18.46 1.59 -6.92
N ILE A 110 18.40 2.92 -7.05
CA ILE A 110 19.30 3.85 -6.38
C ILE A 110 18.49 4.60 -5.32
N ASP A 111 18.89 4.46 -4.06
CA ASP A 111 18.34 5.26 -2.99
C ASP A 111 19.10 6.59 -2.89
N ILE A 112 18.33 7.65 -2.81
CA ILE A 112 18.80 9.03 -2.70
C ILE A 112 18.10 9.72 -1.55
N GLU A 113 18.72 10.75 -1.00
CA GLU A 113 18.12 11.57 0.08
C GLU A 113 18.47 13.03 -0.14
N GLY A 114 17.52 13.92 0.21
CA GLY A 114 17.76 15.37 0.14
C GLY A 114 18.80 15.85 1.16
N PRO A 115 19.29 17.09 1.01
CA PRO A 115 18.81 18.10 0.08
C PRO A 115 19.21 17.85 -1.37
N PHE A 116 18.32 18.19 -2.31
CA PHE A 116 18.55 18.12 -3.75
C PHE A 116 18.96 19.49 -4.30
N TYR A 117 19.79 19.49 -5.36
CA TYR A 117 20.28 20.72 -5.96
C TYR A 117 20.14 20.70 -7.48
N ILE A 118 19.86 21.87 -8.05
CA ILE A 118 19.83 22.09 -9.51
C ILE A 118 20.92 23.08 -9.89
N LYS A 119 21.68 22.73 -10.93
CA LYS A 119 22.62 23.61 -11.59
C LYS A 119 22.03 24.09 -12.90
N ASP A 120 21.98 25.39 -13.11
CA ASP A 120 21.76 26.00 -14.42
C ASP A 120 23.05 25.87 -15.23
N ASP A 121 23.00 25.15 -16.35
CA ASP A 121 24.17 24.82 -17.17
C ASP A 121 24.68 26.00 -18.00
N ILE A 122 23.89 27.10 -18.13
CA ILE A 122 24.29 28.31 -18.83
C ILE A 122 25.06 29.23 -17.87
N THR A 123 24.51 29.47 -16.68
CA THR A 123 25.02 30.44 -15.72
C THR A 123 25.97 29.82 -14.69
N ASN A 124 26.05 28.49 -14.61
CA ASN A 124 26.71 27.74 -13.54
C ASN A 124 26.23 28.09 -12.14
N THR A 125 24.98 28.57 -12.01
CA THR A 125 24.34 28.85 -10.73
C THR A 125 23.72 27.59 -10.19
N ILE A 126 23.98 27.28 -8.91
CA ILE A 126 23.37 26.17 -8.20
C ILE A 126 22.36 26.72 -7.19
N THR A 127 21.17 26.10 -7.17
CA THR A 127 20.11 26.36 -6.18
C THR A 127 19.64 25.08 -5.55
N ARG A 128 19.14 25.15 -4.32
CA ARG A 128 18.45 24.03 -3.70
C ARG A 128 17.09 23.84 -4.35
N VAL A 129 16.69 22.60 -4.61
CA VAL A 129 15.31 22.24 -5.00
C VAL A 129 14.41 22.45 -3.78
N HIS A 130 13.44 23.33 -3.90
CA HIS A 130 12.49 23.63 -2.83
C HIS A 130 11.17 22.88 -2.94
N HIS A 131 10.85 22.34 -4.12
CA HIS A 131 9.59 21.63 -4.33
C HIS A 131 9.71 20.58 -5.47
N PRO A 132 9.07 19.40 -5.36
CA PRO A 132 9.13 18.36 -6.41
C PRO A 132 8.63 18.85 -7.78
N ASN A 133 7.76 19.85 -7.84
CA ASN A 133 7.30 20.43 -9.11
C ASN A 133 8.42 21.06 -9.95
N GLU A 134 9.52 21.51 -9.35
CA GLU A 134 10.68 21.99 -10.10
C GLU A 134 11.27 20.87 -10.98
N ILE A 135 11.33 19.65 -10.44
CA ILE A 135 11.79 18.47 -11.19
C ILE A 135 10.75 18.06 -12.25
N LEU A 136 9.47 18.11 -11.91
CA LEU A 136 8.39 17.82 -12.89
C LEU A 136 8.43 18.78 -14.08
N GLU A 137 8.70 20.09 -13.86
CA GLU A 137 8.85 21.05 -14.96
C GLU A 137 9.98 20.63 -15.91
N TYR A 138 11.13 20.19 -15.40
CA TYR A 138 12.23 19.72 -16.26
C TYR A 138 11.87 18.45 -17.02
N ILE A 139 11.17 17.51 -16.38
CA ILE A 139 10.63 16.30 -17.06
C ILE A 139 9.74 16.71 -18.23
N LEU A 140 8.83 17.68 -18.05
CA LEU A 140 7.90 18.13 -19.08
C LEU A 140 8.59 18.95 -20.19
N ILE A 141 9.71 19.57 -19.92
CA ILE A 141 10.56 20.23 -20.95
C ILE A 141 11.29 19.16 -21.78
N GLU A 142 11.80 18.10 -21.14
CA GLU A 142 12.48 16.99 -21.83
C GLU A 142 11.51 16.13 -22.65
N ALA A 143 10.27 15.99 -22.21
CA ALA A 143 9.22 15.20 -22.84
C ALA A 143 7.93 16.02 -23.02
N PRO A 144 7.87 16.93 -24.01
CA PRO A 144 6.71 17.81 -24.24
C PRO A 144 5.39 17.05 -24.49
N ASP A 145 5.47 15.84 -25.02
CA ASP A 145 4.30 14.98 -25.28
C ASP A 145 3.57 14.56 -23.98
N LEU A 146 4.27 14.60 -22.83
CA LEU A 146 3.68 14.35 -21.52
C LEU A 146 2.98 15.58 -20.92
N LYS A 147 3.03 16.73 -21.59
CA LYS A 147 2.34 17.96 -21.14
C LYS A 147 0.86 17.91 -21.52
N ASN A 148 0.03 17.44 -20.61
CA ASN A 148 -1.40 17.20 -20.79
C ASN A 148 -2.16 17.41 -19.46
N ALA A 149 -3.47 17.17 -19.44
CA ALA A 149 -4.28 17.31 -18.22
C ALA A 149 -3.81 16.40 -17.07
N ALA A 150 -3.27 15.22 -17.36
CA ALA A 150 -2.75 14.33 -16.32
C ALA A 150 -1.49 14.89 -15.66
N SER A 151 -0.58 15.53 -16.41
CA SER A 151 0.59 16.20 -15.85
C SER A 151 0.22 17.43 -15.01
N ASP A 152 -0.80 18.20 -15.43
CA ASP A 152 -1.32 19.32 -14.63
C ASP A 152 -1.94 18.80 -13.32
N GLN A 153 -2.69 17.71 -13.41
CA GLN A 153 -3.24 17.05 -12.22
C GLN A 153 -2.11 16.51 -11.31
N PHE A 154 -1.08 15.88 -11.88
CA PHE A 154 0.06 15.35 -11.13
C PHE A 154 0.84 16.46 -10.41
N GLN A 155 0.95 17.66 -11.01
CA GLN A 155 1.54 18.83 -10.36
C GLN A 155 0.77 19.19 -9.07
N GLN A 156 -0.56 19.20 -9.10
CA GLN A 156 -1.39 19.45 -7.91
C GLN A 156 -1.26 18.30 -6.89
N ASP A 157 -1.20 17.06 -7.36
CA ASP A 157 -1.00 15.89 -6.51
C ASP A 157 0.33 15.95 -5.73
N LEU A 158 1.41 16.44 -6.35
CA LEU A 158 2.71 16.64 -5.69
C LEU A 158 2.65 17.73 -4.61
N ILE A 159 1.91 18.82 -4.85
CA ILE A 159 1.67 19.89 -3.85
C ILE A 159 0.95 19.29 -2.64
N ASN A 160 -0.17 18.63 -2.86
CA ASN A 160 -0.97 18.01 -1.80
C ASN A 160 -0.18 16.92 -1.05
N SER A 161 0.54 16.05 -1.77
CA SER A 161 1.36 15.01 -1.16
C SER A 161 2.48 15.57 -0.29
N ALA A 162 3.16 16.64 -0.72
CA ALA A 162 4.23 17.30 0.06
C ALA A 162 3.68 17.98 1.32
N THR A 163 2.55 18.66 1.20
CA THR A 163 1.86 19.28 2.34
C THR A 163 1.46 18.25 3.39
N ASN A 164 0.80 17.16 2.96
CA ASN A 164 0.37 16.10 3.87
C ASN A 164 1.54 15.26 4.40
N MET A 165 2.65 15.14 3.65
CA MET A 165 3.89 14.55 4.16
C MET A 165 4.44 15.38 5.33
N THR A 166 4.55 16.70 5.15
CA THR A 166 4.98 17.60 6.23
C THR A 166 4.04 17.53 7.43
N PHE A 167 2.73 17.50 7.19
CA PHE A 167 1.71 17.40 8.23
C PHE A 167 1.89 16.12 9.07
N ALA A 168 2.08 14.97 8.42
CA ALA A 168 2.26 13.68 9.08
C ALA A 168 3.58 13.59 9.87
N ILE A 169 4.73 13.97 9.27
CA ILE A 169 6.02 13.90 9.96
C ILE A 169 6.13 14.91 11.11
N SER A 170 5.52 16.08 10.99
CA SER A 170 5.48 17.06 12.07
C SER A 170 4.62 16.60 13.25
N TYR A 171 3.51 15.89 12.98
CA TYR A 171 2.71 15.25 14.03
C TYR A 171 3.47 14.14 14.74
N GLN A 172 4.19 13.31 13.99
CA GLN A 172 5.05 12.28 14.59
C GLN A 172 6.12 12.92 15.50
N ALA A 173 6.79 13.96 15.03
CA ALA A 173 7.77 14.67 15.83
C ALA A 173 7.18 15.26 17.12
N LEU A 174 5.98 15.83 17.05
CA LEU A 174 5.25 16.35 18.21
C LEU A 174 4.84 15.24 19.19
N SER A 175 4.20 14.18 18.68
CA SER A 175 3.57 13.14 19.50
C SER A 175 4.57 12.19 20.16
N MET A 176 5.78 12.09 19.62
CA MET A 176 6.80 11.13 20.04
C MET A 176 8.03 11.75 20.70
N GLN A 177 7.99 13.04 21.05
CA GLN A 177 9.15 13.81 21.59
C GLN A 177 9.81 13.17 22.82
N HIS A 178 9.10 12.35 23.57
CA HIS A 178 9.57 11.78 24.83
C HIS A 178 9.70 10.26 24.81
N ASP A 179 9.44 9.60 23.69
CA ASP A 179 9.47 8.15 23.58
C ASP A 179 10.75 7.68 22.87
N SER A 180 11.67 7.10 23.63
CA SER A 180 12.93 6.55 23.12
C SER A 180 12.90 5.04 22.88
N ALA A 181 11.75 4.38 23.14
CA ALA A 181 11.62 2.96 22.93
C ALA A 181 11.66 2.59 21.42
N PRO A 182 12.19 1.42 21.05
CA PRO A 182 12.08 0.92 19.68
C PRO A 182 10.64 0.87 19.21
N LEU A 183 10.38 1.27 17.97
CA LEU A 183 9.01 1.36 17.43
C LEU A 183 8.26 0.02 17.54
N PHE A 184 8.94 -1.12 17.36
CA PHE A 184 8.33 -2.44 17.59
C PHE A 184 7.78 -2.59 19.01
N ASN A 185 8.53 -2.15 20.02
CA ASN A 185 8.10 -2.25 21.43
C ASN A 185 6.89 -1.35 21.71
N ILE A 186 6.83 -0.18 21.09
CA ILE A 186 5.67 0.72 21.19
C ILE A 186 4.43 0.05 20.59
N ILE A 187 4.58 -0.60 19.43
CA ILE A 187 3.48 -1.32 18.76
C ILE A 187 3.04 -2.52 19.60
N GLU A 188 3.98 -3.38 20.04
CA GLU A 188 3.68 -4.59 20.80
C GLU A 188 2.96 -4.31 22.12
N ASN A 189 3.32 -3.22 22.81
CA ASN A 189 2.74 -2.84 24.10
C ASN A 189 1.47 -2.00 23.98
N SER A 190 0.99 -1.72 22.76
CA SER A 190 -0.28 -1.00 22.55
C SER A 190 -1.47 -1.92 22.82
N GLU A 191 -2.60 -1.34 23.23
CA GLU A 191 -3.86 -2.08 23.44
C GLU A 191 -4.30 -2.84 22.16
N ASP A 192 -4.11 -2.21 21.00
CA ASP A 192 -4.29 -2.80 19.67
C ASP A 192 -3.00 -2.66 18.86
N SER A 193 -2.16 -3.69 18.90
CA SER A 193 -0.88 -3.69 18.19
C SER A 193 -1.06 -3.66 16.68
N TYR A 194 -2.11 -4.29 16.15
CA TYR A 194 -2.41 -4.26 14.73
C TYR A 194 -2.76 -2.83 14.26
N LEU A 195 -3.73 -2.18 14.92
CA LEU A 195 -4.08 -0.78 14.63
C LEU A 195 -2.85 0.13 14.77
N ARG A 196 -2.10 -0.01 15.86
CA ARG A 196 -0.90 0.80 16.09
C ARG A 196 0.15 0.60 14.99
N SER A 197 0.30 -0.61 14.47
CA SER A 197 1.21 -0.86 13.34
C SER A 197 0.78 -0.16 12.06
N GLU A 198 -0.52 -0.11 11.75
CA GLU A 198 -1.04 0.65 10.59
C GLU A 198 -0.82 2.17 10.77
N GLN A 199 -0.98 2.69 11.97
CA GLN A 199 -0.76 4.10 12.32
C GLN A 199 0.72 4.50 12.30
N ALA A 200 1.63 3.56 12.48
CA ALA A 200 3.08 3.80 12.46
C ALA A 200 3.64 4.05 11.05
N VAL A 201 2.87 3.80 9.99
CA VAL A 201 3.29 4.02 8.60
C VAL A 201 3.06 5.48 8.20
N ILE A 202 3.93 6.36 8.67
CA ILE A 202 3.78 7.82 8.51
C ILE A 202 3.95 8.27 7.06
N GLU A 203 4.97 7.75 6.36
CA GLU A 203 5.34 8.22 5.02
C GLU A 203 4.54 7.56 3.87
N GLY A 204 3.73 6.55 4.17
CA GLY A 204 2.94 5.83 3.18
C GLY A 204 3.79 4.97 2.23
N HIS A 205 3.44 4.93 0.95
CA HIS A 205 4.12 4.09 -0.03
C HIS A 205 5.59 4.54 -0.26
N PRO A 206 6.58 3.64 -0.17
CA PRO A 206 8.00 4.04 -0.18
C PRO A 206 8.49 4.65 -1.51
N LEU A 207 7.85 4.31 -2.63
CA LEU A 207 8.31 4.70 -3.97
C LEU A 207 7.33 5.61 -4.73
N HIS A 208 6.10 5.79 -4.26
CA HIS A 208 5.10 6.57 -4.99
C HIS A 208 5.14 8.06 -4.59
N PRO A 209 5.33 9.02 -5.53
CA PRO A 209 5.34 10.45 -5.19
C PRO A 209 4.05 10.95 -4.54
N GLY A 210 2.90 10.38 -4.93
CA GLY A 210 1.59 10.64 -4.32
C GLY A 210 1.29 9.82 -3.05
N ALA A 211 2.31 9.36 -2.31
CA ALA A 211 2.12 8.51 -1.12
C ALA A 211 1.23 9.12 -0.04
N LYS A 212 1.22 10.44 0.08
CA LYS A 212 0.41 11.19 1.06
C LYS A 212 -0.69 12.04 0.40
N LEU A 213 -1.07 11.72 -0.85
CA LEU A 213 -2.19 12.37 -1.52
C LEU A 213 -3.50 12.12 -0.75
N ARG A 214 -4.23 13.19 -0.45
CA ARG A 214 -5.54 13.20 0.24
C ARG A 214 -6.43 14.27 -0.39
N LYS A 215 -6.52 14.26 -1.72
CA LYS A 215 -7.30 15.26 -2.46
C LYS A 215 -8.80 15.10 -2.19
N GLY A 216 -9.46 16.22 -1.95
CA GLY A 216 -10.85 16.28 -1.50
C GLY A 216 -10.99 16.56 -0.01
N LEU A 217 -9.91 16.47 0.78
CA LEU A 217 -9.90 16.76 2.21
C LEU A 217 -9.21 18.11 2.51
N ASN A 218 -9.78 18.86 3.43
CA ASN A 218 -9.08 19.97 4.07
C ASN A 218 -8.19 19.46 5.24
N ALA A 219 -7.43 20.38 5.89
CA ALA A 219 -6.52 20.01 6.96
C ALA A 219 -7.24 19.35 8.16
N LEU A 220 -8.40 19.83 8.56
CA LEU A 220 -9.19 19.23 9.64
C LEU A 220 -9.66 17.81 9.28
N GLN A 221 -10.17 17.63 8.08
CA GLN A 221 -10.64 16.31 7.60
C GLN A 221 -9.48 15.32 7.44
N THR A 222 -8.32 15.80 6.97
CA THR A 222 -7.09 15.00 6.91
C THR A 222 -6.66 14.55 8.30
N PHE A 223 -6.70 15.44 9.30
CA PHE A 223 -6.41 15.12 10.68
C PHE A 223 -7.40 14.08 11.26
N LEU A 224 -8.69 14.27 11.02
CA LEU A 224 -9.74 13.39 11.58
C LEU A 224 -9.74 11.99 10.95
N TYR A 225 -9.37 11.85 9.68
CA TYR A 225 -9.64 10.62 8.92
C TYR A 225 -8.39 9.89 8.44
N SER A 226 -7.18 10.40 8.67
CA SER A 226 -5.96 9.66 8.32
C SER A 226 -5.40 8.89 9.52
N SER A 227 -4.90 7.69 9.26
CA SER A 227 -4.49 6.72 10.28
C SER A 227 -3.42 7.23 11.23
N GLU A 228 -2.45 7.99 10.73
CA GLU A 228 -1.30 8.50 11.49
C GLU A 228 -1.66 9.44 12.63
N PHE A 229 -2.84 10.06 12.58
CA PHE A 229 -3.29 10.99 13.62
C PHE A 229 -4.11 10.33 14.73
N ASN A 230 -4.41 9.05 14.62
CA ASN A 230 -5.09 8.25 15.64
C ASN A 230 -6.40 8.88 16.16
N GLN A 231 -7.23 9.42 15.26
CA GLN A 231 -8.51 10.00 15.65
C GLN A 231 -9.65 8.98 15.54
N PRO A 232 -10.58 8.93 16.54
CA PRO A 232 -11.74 8.07 16.46
C PRO A 232 -12.74 8.59 15.42
N ILE A 233 -13.25 7.69 14.61
CA ILE A 233 -14.22 7.97 13.54
C ILE A 233 -15.55 7.34 13.93
N LYS A 234 -16.62 8.14 13.94
CA LYS A 234 -18.00 7.66 14.15
C LYS A 234 -18.59 7.27 12.80
N LEU A 235 -18.50 5.97 12.47
CA LEU A 235 -19.11 5.44 11.26
C LEU A 235 -20.62 5.55 11.31
N LYS A 236 -21.21 5.92 10.20
CA LYS A 236 -22.64 6.09 10.04
C LYS A 236 -23.32 4.80 9.62
N ILE A 237 -24.56 4.64 10.04
CA ILE A 237 -25.39 3.49 9.69
C ILE A 237 -26.51 3.99 8.80
N VAL A 238 -26.65 3.34 7.65
CA VAL A 238 -27.70 3.61 6.69
C VAL A 238 -28.55 2.35 6.51
N LEU A 239 -29.85 2.49 6.64
CA LEU A 239 -30.84 1.47 6.28
C LEU A 239 -31.21 1.70 4.82
N ILE A 240 -30.83 0.77 3.95
CA ILE A 240 -31.14 0.81 2.52
C ILE A 240 -32.21 -0.23 2.19
N HIS A 241 -33.27 0.19 1.49
CA HIS A 241 -34.33 -0.72 1.08
C HIS A 241 -33.79 -1.82 0.18
N SER A 242 -34.15 -3.06 0.42
CA SER A 242 -33.63 -4.27 -0.28
C SER A 242 -33.75 -4.23 -1.82
N LYS A 243 -34.69 -3.42 -2.36
CA LYS A 243 -34.82 -3.17 -3.81
C LYS A 243 -33.69 -2.32 -4.36
N LEU A 244 -33.01 -1.53 -3.53
CA LEU A 244 -31.94 -0.61 -3.91
C LEU A 244 -30.56 -1.09 -3.48
N SER A 245 -30.39 -2.37 -3.27
CA SER A 245 -29.10 -2.94 -2.90
C SER A 245 -28.84 -4.28 -3.58
N ARG A 246 -27.56 -4.60 -3.71
CA ARG A 246 -27.09 -5.95 -4.05
C ARG A 246 -26.12 -6.38 -2.97
N THR A 247 -26.24 -7.65 -2.58
CA THR A 247 -25.47 -8.24 -1.48
C THR A 247 -24.83 -9.56 -1.88
N MET A 248 -23.69 -9.86 -1.26
CA MET A 248 -23.03 -11.16 -1.30
C MET A 248 -22.53 -11.52 0.10
N SER A 249 -22.56 -12.79 0.48
CA SER A 249 -22.14 -13.24 1.80
C SER A 249 -21.59 -14.67 1.75
N LEU A 250 -20.70 -15.00 2.67
CA LEU A 250 -20.19 -16.37 2.86
C LEU A 250 -21.24 -17.29 3.46
N SER A 251 -22.07 -16.76 4.35
CA SER A 251 -23.20 -17.47 4.95
C SER A 251 -24.39 -17.51 3.99
N LYS A 252 -25.52 -18.02 4.48
CA LYS A 252 -26.72 -18.21 3.69
C LYS A 252 -27.29 -16.91 3.14
N ASP A 253 -27.25 -15.82 3.93
CA ASP A 253 -27.73 -14.51 3.55
C ASP A 253 -26.95 -13.39 4.26
N TYR A 254 -27.06 -12.17 3.71
CA TYR A 254 -26.36 -11.00 4.17
C TYR A 254 -26.84 -10.55 5.57
N ASP A 255 -28.15 -10.50 5.81
CA ASP A 255 -28.72 -9.98 7.05
C ASP A 255 -28.32 -10.84 8.25
N THR A 256 -28.41 -12.17 8.12
CA THR A 256 -27.89 -13.11 9.11
C THR A 256 -26.40 -12.85 9.41
N THR A 257 -25.60 -12.60 8.37
CA THR A 257 -24.17 -12.31 8.55
C THR A 257 -23.96 -11.01 9.34
N VAL A 258 -24.66 -9.93 8.99
CA VAL A 258 -24.52 -8.63 9.66
C VAL A 258 -25.00 -8.73 11.13
N HIS A 259 -26.07 -9.49 11.40
CA HIS A 259 -26.53 -9.74 12.77
C HIS A 259 -25.48 -10.49 13.61
N GLN A 260 -24.74 -11.40 13.02
CA GLN A 260 -23.65 -12.12 13.70
C GLN A 260 -22.43 -11.21 13.93
N LEU A 261 -22.13 -10.32 12.97
CA LEU A 261 -21.02 -9.37 13.09
C LEU A 261 -21.28 -8.27 14.12
N PHE A 262 -22.57 -7.89 14.31
CA PHE A 262 -22.99 -6.79 15.19
C PHE A 262 -24.21 -7.20 16.03
N PRO A 263 -24.06 -8.12 16.99
CA PRO A 263 -25.20 -8.71 17.70
C PRO A 263 -26.04 -7.70 18.51
N ASP A 264 -25.42 -6.60 18.98
CA ASP A 264 -26.13 -5.57 19.75
C ASP A 264 -26.71 -4.45 18.88
N LEU A 265 -26.26 -4.29 17.63
CA LEU A 265 -26.67 -3.21 16.75
C LEU A 265 -28.15 -3.25 16.43
N ILE A 266 -28.70 -4.43 16.18
CA ILE A 266 -30.11 -4.60 15.85
C ILE A 266 -31.00 -4.08 16.97
N LYS A 267 -30.71 -4.46 18.21
CA LYS A 267 -31.46 -3.99 19.39
C LYS A 267 -31.40 -2.45 19.55
N GLN A 268 -30.21 -1.88 19.22
CA GLN A 268 -30.01 -0.44 19.29
C GLN A 268 -30.83 0.27 18.22
N LEU A 269 -30.91 -0.26 17.01
CA LEU A 269 -31.72 0.25 15.91
C LEU A 269 -33.22 0.07 16.19
N GLU A 270 -33.64 -1.08 16.71
CA GLU A 270 -35.04 -1.33 17.11
C GLU A 270 -35.53 -0.31 18.16
N ASN A 271 -34.68 0.10 19.09
CA ASN A 271 -35.00 1.14 20.08
C ASN A 271 -35.06 2.55 19.47
N GLU A 272 -34.42 2.80 18.35
CA GLU A 272 -34.43 4.10 17.69
C GLU A 272 -35.66 4.30 16.82
N PHE A 273 -36.15 3.24 16.20
CA PHE A 273 -37.29 3.30 15.28
C PHE A 273 -38.61 2.94 15.95
N THR A 274 -39.71 3.37 15.34
CA THR A 274 -41.06 3.07 15.85
C THR A 274 -41.37 1.57 15.78
N PRO A 275 -42.23 1.04 16.66
CA PRO A 275 -42.63 -0.38 16.67
C PRO A 275 -43.21 -0.90 15.35
N ASN A 276 -43.69 0.00 14.49
CA ASN A 276 -44.27 -0.34 13.19
C ASN A 276 -43.27 -0.27 12.03
N PHE A 277 -41.99 0.05 12.31
CA PHE A 277 -40.95 0.05 11.28
C PHE A 277 -40.58 -1.38 10.91
N ASN A 278 -40.71 -1.72 9.62
CA ASN A 278 -40.40 -3.07 9.14
C ASN A 278 -38.94 -3.18 8.71
N PHE A 279 -38.08 -3.61 9.62
CA PHE A 279 -36.65 -3.84 9.34
C PHE A 279 -36.40 -4.86 8.23
N ASN A 280 -37.30 -5.81 7.98
CA ASN A 280 -37.13 -6.84 6.94
C ASN A 280 -37.13 -6.27 5.51
N ASP A 281 -37.63 -5.04 5.33
CA ASP A 281 -37.58 -4.38 4.02
C ASP A 281 -36.23 -3.69 3.77
N TYR A 282 -35.35 -3.60 4.77
CA TYR A 282 -34.12 -2.86 4.71
C TYR A 282 -32.90 -3.72 5.07
N GLN A 283 -31.75 -3.35 4.48
CA GLN A 283 -30.45 -3.89 4.78
C GLN A 283 -29.57 -2.83 5.41
N ILE A 284 -28.70 -3.25 6.32
CA ILE A 284 -27.76 -2.35 7.02
C ILE A 284 -26.53 -2.14 6.16
N MET A 285 -26.20 -0.88 5.89
CA MET A 285 -24.97 -0.46 5.25
C MET A 285 -24.21 0.47 6.19
N ILE A 286 -22.91 0.28 6.30
CA ILE A 286 -22.03 1.17 7.07
C ILE A 286 -21.40 2.16 6.10
N VAL A 287 -21.38 3.44 6.45
CA VAL A 287 -20.90 4.51 5.57
C VAL A 287 -19.89 5.39 6.31
N HIS A 288 -18.83 5.78 5.63
CA HIS A 288 -17.87 6.73 6.16
C HIS A 288 -18.54 8.11 6.35
N PRO A 289 -18.35 8.83 7.48
CA PRO A 289 -19.03 10.10 7.69
C PRO A 289 -18.72 11.13 6.60
N TRP A 290 -17.48 11.23 6.14
CA TRP A 290 -17.11 12.11 5.02
C TRP A 290 -17.90 11.77 3.73
N GLN A 291 -18.03 10.48 3.40
CA GLN A 291 -18.77 10.03 2.23
C GLN A 291 -20.26 10.31 2.34
N LEU A 292 -20.83 10.13 3.52
CA LEU A 292 -22.22 10.43 3.76
C LEU A 292 -22.53 11.93 3.56
N ASP A 293 -21.69 12.80 4.11
CA ASP A 293 -21.83 14.24 3.99
C ASP A 293 -21.62 14.73 2.54
N ASP A 294 -20.73 14.06 1.77
CA ASP A 294 -20.40 14.40 0.40
C ASP A 294 -21.51 14.00 -0.59
N VAL A 295 -22.05 12.77 -0.46
CA VAL A 295 -22.90 12.21 -1.51
C VAL A 295 -24.35 11.93 -1.12
N LEU A 296 -24.68 11.64 0.14
CA LEU A 296 -25.99 11.11 0.48
C LEU A 296 -27.12 12.07 0.10
N TYR A 297 -26.95 13.33 0.45
CA TYR A 297 -27.97 14.37 0.22
C TYR A 297 -27.84 15.11 -1.11
N SER A 298 -26.82 14.81 -1.92
CA SER A 298 -26.69 15.26 -3.30
C SER A 298 -27.23 14.23 -4.28
N ASP A 299 -26.66 13.02 -4.25
CA ASP A 299 -26.86 12.02 -5.30
C ASP A 299 -27.97 11.01 -4.98
N TYR A 300 -28.44 10.94 -3.70
CA TYR A 300 -29.48 10.00 -3.24
C TYR A 300 -30.66 10.70 -2.56
N GLN A 301 -30.81 12.02 -2.73
CA GLN A 301 -31.88 12.79 -2.10
C GLN A 301 -33.28 12.23 -2.39
N ALA A 302 -33.53 11.78 -3.62
CA ALA A 302 -34.81 11.22 -4.02
C ALA A 302 -35.17 9.92 -3.28
N GLU A 303 -34.17 9.09 -2.97
CA GLU A 303 -34.33 7.86 -2.18
C GLU A 303 -34.49 8.16 -0.70
N VAL A 304 -33.78 9.18 -0.18
CA VAL A 304 -33.94 9.67 1.20
C VAL A 304 -35.34 10.24 1.43
N ASP A 305 -35.83 11.09 0.51
CA ASP A 305 -37.19 11.70 0.62
C ASP A 305 -38.31 10.64 0.60
N LYS A 306 -38.09 9.55 -0.17
CA LYS A 306 -39.02 8.41 -0.25
C LYS A 306 -38.84 7.42 0.90
N LYS A 307 -37.92 7.66 1.81
CA LYS A 307 -37.50 6.75 2.90
C LYS A 307 -37.03 5.38 2.41
N LEU A 308 -36.48 5.32 1.20
CA LEU A 308 -35.81 4.11 0.68
C LEU A 308 -34.37 4.01 1.16
N ILE A 309 -33.79 5.13 1.58
CA ILE A 309 -32.53 5.24 2.29
C ILE A 309 -32.80 6.06 3.55
N ILE A 310 -32.39 5.53 4.71
CA ILE A 310 -32.62 6.17 6.00
C ILE A 310 -31.32 6.17 6.80
N GLU A 311 -30.85 7.35 7.20
CA GLU A 311 -29.74 7.49 8.13
C GLU A 311 -30.22 7.19 9.56
N ALA A 312 -29.57 6.26 10.25
CA ALA A 312 -29.79 6.02 11.67
C ALA A 312 -28.95 6.98 12.53
N LYS A 313 -29.42 7.28 13.74
CA LYS A 313 -28.71 8.15 14.69
C LYS A 313 -27.54 7.42 15.35
N HIS A 314 -27.66 6.09 15.49
CA HIS A 314 -26.61 5.26 16.05
C HIS A 314 -25.37 5.26 15.19
N THR A 315 -24.18 5.21 15.82
CA THR A 315 -22.88 5.21 15.13
C THR A 315 -21.97 4.12 15.69
N LEU A 316 -20.96 3.72 14.92
CA LEU A 316 -19.95 2.76 15.35
C LEU A 316 -18.60 3.46 15.50
N ASP A 317 -17.89 3.21 16.62
CA ASP A 317 -16.58 3.79 16.88
C ASP A 317 -15.47 2.96 16.22
N TYR A 318 -14.76 3.57 15.27
CA TYR A 318 -13.69 2.98 14.49
C TYR A 318 -12.49 3.92 14.37
N TYR A 319 -11.37 3.40 13.87
CA TYR A 319 -10.18 4.16 13.49
C TYR A 319 -9.80 3.86 12.04
N ALA A 320 -9.21 4.84 11.35
CA ALA A 320 -8.70 4.62 10.01
C ALA A 320 -7.48 3.66 10.04
N GLY A 321 -7.46 2.70 9.13
CA GLY A 321 -6.27 1.97 8.75
C GLY A 321 -5.44 2.73 7.71
N LEU A 322 -4.29 2.19 7.34
CA LEU A 322 -3.35 2.81 6.39
C LEU A 322 -3.96 3.14 5.02
N SER A 323 -4.94 2.35 4.58
CA SER A 323 -5.63 2.59 3.31
C SER A 323 -6.67 3.71 3.36
N PHE A 324 -6.83 4.41 4.48
CA PHE A 324 -7.86 5.42 4.73
C PHE A 324 -9.29 4.85 4.80
N ARG A 325 -9.73 4.09 3.80
CA ARG A 325 -11.09 3.53 3.67
C ARG A 325 -11.29 2.15 4.33
N THR A 326 -10.25 1.53 4.86
CA THR A 326 -10.38 0.33 5.71
C THR A 326 -10.33 0.77 7.16
N LEU A 327 -11.42 0.50 7.87
CA LEU A 327 -11.64 0.94 9.24
C LEU A 327 -11.45 -0.24 10.20
N ILE A 328 -10.82 0.04 11.34
CA ILE A 328 -10.47 -0.92 12.38
C ILE A 328 -11.29 -0.56 13.61
N PRO A 329 -12.01 -1.51 14.25
CA PRO A 329 -12.88 -1.19 15.39
C PRO A 329 -12.10 -0.70 16.59
N LYS A 330 -12.69 0.19 17.36
CA LYS A 330 -12.11 0.73 18.59
C LYS A 330 -11.78 -0.36 19.62
N TYR A 331 -12.59 -1.40 19.65
CA TYR A 331 -12.39 -2.53 20.55
C TYR A 331 -11.86 -3.74 19.78
N PRO A 332 -10.61 -4.13 19.99
CA PRO A 332 -10.02 -5.29 19.32
C PRO A 332 -10.90 -6.55 19.52
N ALA A 333 -11.00 -7.37 18.49
CA ALA A 333 -11.75 -8.64 18.46
C ALA A 333 -13.28 -8.55 18.59
N MET A 334 -13.86 -7.39 18.82
CA MET A 334 -15.32 -7.25 19.05
C MET A 334 -16.12 -7.16 17.75
N SER A 335 -15.57 -6.54 16.70
CA SER A 335 -16.28 -6.24 15.46
C SER A 335 -15.38 -6.45 14.24
N PRO A 336 -15.96 -6.60 13.03
CA PRO A 336 -15.16 -6.81 11.81
C PRO A 336 -14.34 -5.56 11.44
N HIS A 337 -13.29 -5.75 10.63
CA HIS A 337 -12.72 -4.66 9.85
C HIS A 337 -13.67 -4.33 8.70
N ILE A 338 -13.82 -3.05 8.37
CA ILE A 338 -14.78 -2.60 7.35
C ILE A 338 -14.05 -1.81 6.27
N LYS A 339 -14.23 -2.20 5.01
CA LYS A 339 -13.77 -1.44 3.85
C LYS A 339 -14.96 -0.68 3.27
N LEU A 340 -14.83 0.63 3.13
CA LEU A 340 -15.90 1.55 2.72
C LEU A 340 -15.56 2.29 1.43
N SER A 341 -16.60 2.76 0.74
CA SER A 341 -16.45 3.75 -0.32
C SER A 341 -16.09 5.12 0.26
N THR A 342 -15.18 5.82 -0.41
CA THR A 342 -14.88 7.24 -0.18
C THR A 342 -14.52 7.92 -1.49
N ASN A 343 -15.01 9.14 -1.75
CA ASN A 343 -14.66 9.92 -2.94
C ASN A 343 -13.33 10.65 -2.80
N VAL A 344 -12.50 10.25 -1.85
CA VAL A 344 -11.16 10.81 -1.62
C VAL A 344 -10.18 10.25 -2.64
N HIS A 345 -9.44 11.11 -3.30
CA HIS A 345 -8.39 10.71 -4.24
C HIS A 345 -7.09 10.42 -3.49
N ILE A 346 -6.62 9.17 -3.55
CA ILE A 346 -5.42 8.67 -2.86
C ILE A 346 -4.56 7.87 -3.84
N THR A 347 -3.28 8.18 -3.92
CA THR A 347 -2.28 7.47 -4.78
C THR A 347 -2.69 7.33 -6.25
N GLY A 348 -3.40 8.32 -6.79
CA GLY A 348 -3.75 8.34 -8.21
C GLY A 348 -5.16 7.82 -8.57
N GLU A 349 -5.95 7.35 -7.59
CA GLU A 349 -7.31 6.84 -7.82
C GLU A 349 -8.29 7.34 -6.76
N ILE A 350 -9.56 7.56 -7.16
CA ILE A 350 -10.66 7.79 -6.22
C ILE A 350 -10.97 6.46 -5.53
N ARG A 351 -11.08 6.49 -4.20
CA ARG A 351 -11.20 5.29 -3.38
C ARG A 351 -12.66 4.86 -3.15
N THR A 352 -13.43 4.80 -4.22
CA THR A 352 -14.76 4.16 -4.23
C THR A 352 -14.66 2.64 -4.12
N LEU A 353 -15.75 1.98 -3.84
CA LEU A 353 -15.83 0.52 -3.71
C LEU A 353 -16.72 -0.03 -4.84
N SER A 354 -16.09 -0.61 -5.84
CA SER A 354 -16.80 -1.10 -7.03
C SER A 354 -17.80 -2.22 -6.72
N GLU A 355 -18.84 -2.34 -7.53
CA GLU A 355 -19.82 -3.43 -7.47
C GLU A 355 -19.16 -4.79 -7.45
N GLN A 356 -18.13 -4.98 -8.31
CA GLN A 356 -17.39 -6.23 -8.35
C GLN A 356 -16.67 -6.54 -7.03
N THR A 357 -16.20 -5.54 -6.29
CA THR A 357 -15.46 -5.75 -5.03
C THR A 357 -16.35 -6.32 -3.96
N THR A 358 -17.53 -5.75 -3.77
CA THR A 358 -18.50 -6.24 -2.77
C THR A 358 -19.07 -7.62 -3.12
N HIS A 359 -19.19 -7.93 -4.41
CA HIS A 359 -19.64 -9.22 -4.91
C HIS A 359 -18.54 -10.29 -4.89
N ASN A 360 -17.39 -9.98 -5.48
CA ASN A 360 -16.31 -10.95 -5.67
C ASN A 360 -15.54 -11.25 -4.38
N GLY A 361 -15.50 -10.34 -3.41
CA GLY A 361 -14.77 -10.53 -2.15
C GLY A 361 -15.19 -11.82 -1.41
N PRO A 362 -16.46 -11.95 -1.02
CA PRO A 362 -16.95 -13.20 -0.40
C PRO A 362 -16.83 -14.41 -1.31
N LEU A 363 -17.04 -14.27 -2.63
CA LEU A 363 -16.88 -15.36 -3.59
C LEU A 363 -15.43 -15.86 -3.65
N MET A 364 -14.46 -14.97 -3.74
CA MET A 364 -13.03 -15.31 -3.71
C MET A 364 -12.63 -15.95 -2.40
N THR A 365 -13.13 -15.45 -1.28
CA THR A 365 -12.91 -16.06 0.04
C THR A 365 -13.35 -17.52 0.05
N ARG A 366 -14.52 -17.81 -0.50
CA ARG A 366 -15.04 -19.20 -0.60
C ARG A 366 -14.14 -20.09 -1.45
N ILE A 367 -13.70 -19.60 -2.61
CA ILE A 367 -12.81 -20.33 -3.52
C ILE A 367 -11.46 -20.58 -2.84
N LEU A 368 -10.82 -19.53 -2.28
CA LEU A 368 -9.52 -19.65 -1.65
C LEU A 368 -9.56 -20.59 -0.43
N ASN A 369 -10.57 -20.49 0.43
CA ASN A 369 -10.71 -21.36 1.59
C ASN A 369 -10.90 -22.84 1.15
N ASP A 370 -11.64 -23.09 0.07
CA ASP A 370 -11.81 -24.44 -0.46
C ASP A 370 -10.48 -24.99 -1.01
N ILE A 371 -9.72 -24.20 -1.75
CA ILE A 371 -8.37 -24.53 -2.24
C ILE A 371 -7.44 -24.86 -1.07
N LEU A 372 -7.32 -23.93 -0.10
CA LEU A 372 -6.41 -24.09 1.04
C LEU A 372 -6.74 -25.31 1.90
N LYS A 373 -8.01 -25.65 1.99
CA LYS A 373 -8.50 -26.85 2.73
C LYS A 373 -8.17 -28.16 2.00
N LYS A 374 -8.40 -28.21 0.69
CA LYS A 374 -8.30 -29.43 -0.12
C LYS A 374 -6.88 -29.75 -0.56
N ASP A 375 -6.09 -28.75 -0.91
CA ASP A 375 -4.74 -28.98 -1.42
C ASP A 375 -3.72 -29.02 -0.27
N GLY A 376 -3.13 -30.22 -0.11
CA GLY A 376 -2.17 -30.49 0.96
C GLY A 376 -0.88 -29.66 0.90
N ILE A 377 -0.54 -29.07 -0.25
CA ILE A 377 0.68 -28.25 -0.38
C ILE A 377 0.68 -27.05 0.59
N PHE A 378 -0.48 -26.43 0.78
CA PHE A 378 -0.60 -25.25 1.64
C PHE A 378 -0.41 -25.55 3.13
N LYS A 379 -0.59 -26.80 3.55
CA LYS A 379 -0.41 -27.23 4.95
C LYS A 379 1.06 -27.18 5.40
N SER A 380 1.99 -27.08 4.46
CA SER A 380 3.43 -27.02 4.72
C SER A 380 3.90 -25.59 5.03
N TYR A 381 3.04 -24.59 4.91
CA TYR A 381 3.40 -23.18 5.02
C TYR A 381 2.55 -22.48 6.08
N ALA A 382 3.19 -21.64 6.88
CA ALA A 382 2.52 -20.84 7.92
C ALA A 382 1.87 -19.59 7.31
N SER A 383 0.86 -19.81 6.44
CA SER A 383 0.18 -18.73 5.74
C SER A 383 -1.26 -19.06 5.38
N THR A 384 -2.12 -18.06 5.36
CA THR A 384 -3.54 -18.17 5.01
C THR A 384 -4.08 -16.80 4.56
N ILE A 385 -5.40 -16.69 4.41
CA ILE A 385 -6.09 -15.46 4.00
C ILE A 385 -6.94 -14.90 5.13
N ILE A 386 -7.33 -13.63 5.00
CA ILE A 386 -8.38 -13.00 5.82
C ILE A 386 -9.68 -13.00 5.04
N ASP A 387 -10.72 -13.58 5.63
CA ASP A 387 -12.02 -13.70 4.99
C ASP A 387 -12.68 -12.34 4.74
N GLU A 388 -13.16 -12.11 3.53
CA GLU A 388 -14.14 -11.08 3.20
C GLU A 388 -15.52 -11.73 3.32
N VAL A 389 -16.23 -11.43 4.41
CA VAL A 389 -17.37 -12.24 4.86
C VAL A 389 -18.70 -11.83 4.26
N ALA A 390 -18.87 -10.54 3.98
CA ALA A 390 -20.08 -10.01 3.33
C ALA A 390 -19.79 -8.67 2.66
N GLY A 391 -20.51 -8.38 1.57
CA GLY A 391 -20.46 -7.11 0.86
C GLY A 391 -21.86 -6.64 0.46
N ILE A 392 -22.04 -5.33 0.41
CA ILE A 392 -23.26 -4.64 -0.05
C ILE A 392 -22.88 -3.40 -0.85
N HIS A 393 -23.63 -3.11 -1.89
CA HIS A 393 -23.56 -1.85 -2.62
C HIS A 393 -24.95 -1.37 -3.03
N PHE A 394 -25.08 -0.07 -3.29
CA PHE A 394 -26.30 0.52 -3.85
C PHE A 394 -26.53 0.00 -5.27
N TYR A 395 -27.77 -0.29 -5.60
CA TYR A 395 -28.19 -0.70 -6.94
C TYR A 395 -29.63 -0.29 -7.21
N ASN A 396 -29.87 0.41 -8.33
CA ASN A 396 -31.20 0.79 -8.77
C ASN A 396 -31.40 0.37 -10.23
N GLU A 397 -32.27 -0.59 -10.49
CA GLU A 397 -32.55 -1.11 -11.83
C GLU A 397 -33.09 -0.06 -12.82
N GLN A 398 -33.54 1.09 -12.34
CA GLN A 398 -34.10 2.17 -13.14
C GLN A 398 -33.03 3.18 -13.60
N ASP A 399 -31.83 3.12 -13.02
CA ASP A 399 -30.75 4.03 -13.41
C ASP A 399 -30.13 3.61 -14.74
N GLU A 400 -29.73 4.59 -15.55
CA GLU A 400 -28.90 4.35 -16.74
C GLU A 400 -27.56 3.72 -16.34
N ALA A 401 -26.99 2.86 -17.20
CA ALA A 401 -25.86 1.97 -16.82
C ALA A 401 -24.65 2.70 -16.22
N ASP A 402 -24.23 3.82 -16.81
CA ASP A 402 -23.07 4.58 -16.31
C ASP A 402 -23.39 5.28 -14.99
N TYR A 403 -24.56 5.87 -14.89
CA TYR A 403 -25.05 6.51 -13.64
C TYR A 403 -25.26 5.49 -12.52
N GLN A 404 -25.79 4.30 -12.86
CA GLN A 404 -25.89 3.17 -11.92
C GLN A 404 -24.50 2.78 -11.38
N THR A 405 -23.50 2.67 -12.24
CA THR A 405 -22.15 2.32 -11.85
C THR A 405 -21.55 3.35 -10.90
N GLU A 406 -21.67 4.64 -11.23
CA GLU A 406 -21.20 5.74 -10.40
C GLU A 406 -21.84 5.71 -9.00
N ARG A 407 -23.15 5.60 -8.93
CA ARG A 407 -23.89 5.57 -7.67
C ARG A 407 -23.58 4.32 -6.82
N SER A 408 -23.46 3.16 -7.46
CA SER A 408 -23.10 1.93 -6.71
C SER A 408 -21.68 1.95 -6.16
N GLU A 409 -20.75 2.58 -6.87
CA GLU A 409 -19.37 2.73 -6.39
C GLU A 409 -19.24 3.71 -5.22
N GLN A 410 -20.12 4.70 -5.11
CA GLN A 410 -20.12 5.69 -4.04
C GLN A 410 -20.69 5.17 -2.72
N LEU A 411 -21.62 4.21 -2.75
CA LEU A 411 -22.22 3.59 -1.57
C LEU A 411 -21.98 2.07 -1.57
N GLY A 412 -20.90 1.66 -0.92
CA GLY A 412 -20.50 0.27 -0.78
C GLY A 412 -19.82 -0.01 0.56
N THR A 413 -20.05 -1.22 1.07
CA THR A 413 -19.47 -1.74 2.32
C THR A 413 -19.01 -3.17 2.13
N LEU A 414 -17.79 -3.48 2.59
CA LEU A 414 -17.24 -4.83 2.62
C LEU A 414 -16.74 -5.15 4.02
N PHE A 415 -17.24 -6.22 4.61
CA PHE A 415 -16.86 -6.70 5.95
C PHE A 415 -15.76 -7.75 5.85
N ARG A 416 -14.70 -7.57 6.63
CA ARG A 416 -13.59 -8.50 6.78
C ARG A 416 -13.54 -9.06 8.18
N LYS A 417 -13.17 -10.32 8.30
CA LYS A 417 -12.95 -10.96 9.60
C LYS A 417 -11.87 -10.21 10.37
N ASN A 418 -12.10 -9.99 11.67
CA ASN A 418 -11.13 -9.36 12.53
C ASN A 418 -9.94 -10.28 12.77
N ILE A 419 -8.71 -9.77 12.66
CA ILE A 419 -7.49 -10.54 12.83
C ILE A 419 -7.41 -11.20 14.21
N TYR A 420 -7.85 -10.53 15.27
CA TYR A 420 -7.84 -11.06 16.63
C TYR A 420 -8.74 -12.28 16.86
N GLN A 421 -9.69 -12.56 15.93
CA GLN A 421 -10.49 -13.79 15.93
C GLN A 421 -9.76 -14.98 15.28
N MET A 422 -8.58 -14.75 14.69
CA MET A 422 -7.85 -15.74 13.91
C MET A 422 -6.50 -16.12 14.50
N ILE A 423 -5.97 -15.32 15.44
CA ILE A 423 -4.61 -15.45 15.97
C ILE A 423 -4.61 -15.94 17.42
N PRO A 424 -3.55 -16.64 17.86
CA PRO A 424 -3.29 -16.86 19.29
C PRO A 424 -3.06 -15.56 20.04
N GLN A 425 -3.37 -15.53 21.35
CA GLN A 425 -3.19 -14.34 22.19
C GLN A 425 -1.73 -13.90 22.38
N GLU A 426 -0.78 -14.81 22.15
CA GLU A 426 0.63 -14.61 22.48
C GLU A 426 1.46 -14.04 21.32
N VAL A 427 0.84 -13.83 20.17
CA VAL A 427 1.51 -13.28 18.98
C VAL A 427 1.12 -11.82 18.76
N THR A 428 2.05 -11.06 18.18
CA THR A 428 1.86 -9.65 17.86
C THR A 428 1.50 -9.50 16.37
N PRO A 429 0.26 -9.12 16.01
CA PRO A 429 -0.12 -8.85 14.63
C PRO A 429 0.37 -7.48 14.19
N MET A 430 0.95 -7.40 12.99
CA MET A 430 1.44 -6.17 12.38
C MET A 430 1.19 -6.15 10.88
N ILE A 431 0.97 -4.93 10.35
CA ILE A 431 1.05 -4.73 8.90
C ILE A 431 2.53 -4.69 8.47
N PRO A 432 2.97 -5.47 7.45
CA PRO A 432 4.36 -5.46 7.01
C PRO A 432 4.90 -4.10 6.58
N SER A 433 4.05 -3.16 6.14
CA SER A 433 4.46 -1.78 5.87
C SER A 433 5.11 -1.11 7.09
N SER A 434 4.70 -1.47 8.32
CA SER A 434 5.29 -0.94 9.54
C SER A 434 6.66 -1.53 9.86
N LEU A 435 6.99 -2.72 9.33
CA LEU A 435 8.29 -3.35 9.56
C LEU A 435 9.45 -2.54 9.00
N VAL A 436 9.18 -1.79 7.92
CA VAL A 436 10.16 -0.93 7.24
C VAL A 436 10.00 0.55 7.60
N ALA A 437 9.07 0.89 8.50
CA ALA A 437 8.87 2.26 8.94
C ALA A 437 10.10 2.76 9.72
N THR A 438 10.41 4.04 9.51
CA THR A 438 11.47 4.72 10.25
C THR A 438 10.91 5.38 11.48
N TYR A 439 11.71 5.40 12.55
CA TYR A 439 11.40 6.06 13.80
C TYR A 439 12.43 7.16 14.08
N PRO A 440 12.03 8.43 14.22
CA PRO A 440 12.97 9.54 14.21
C PRO A 440 13.91 9.60 15.41
N PHE A 441 13.61 8.92 16.53
CA PHE A 441 14.38 9.06 17.76
C PHE A 441 15.46 7.99 17.98
N ASN A 442 15.32 6.80 17.42
CA ASN A 442 16.34 5.75 17.49
C ASN A 442 16.74 5.16 16.14
N ASN A 443 16.09 5.62 15.07
CA ASN A 443 16.35 5.23 13.68
C ASN A 443 16.33 3.71 13.43
N GLU A 444 15.67 2.93 14.30
CA GLU A 444 15.57 1.48 14.21
C GLU A 444 14.18 1.07 13.70
N SER A 445 14.15 0.41 12.55
CA SER A 445 12.92 -0.15 12.01
C SER A 445 12.48 -1.38 12.80
N PRO A 446 11.16 -1.67 12.93
CA PRO A 446 10.64 -2.82 13.66
C PRO A 446 11.24 -4.17 13.23
N ILE A 447 11.56 -4.34 11.94
CA ILE A 447 12.18 -5.57 11.44
C ILE A 447 13.57 -5.81 12.08
N VAL A 448 14.33 -4.76 12.32
CA VAL A 448 15.65 -4.86 12.94
C VAL A 448 15.51 -5.31 14.41
N THR A 449 14.55 -4.75 15.13
CA THR A 449 14.24 -5.18 16.51
C THR A 449 13.82 -6.65 16.56
N LEU A 450 12.99 -7.12 15.64
CA LEU A 450 12.57 -8.52 15.54
C LEU A 450 13.75 -9.46 15.29
N ILE A 451 14.64 -9.11 14.36
CA ILE A 451 15.85 -9.91 14.07
C ILE A 451 16.78 -9.96 15.26
N LYS A 452 16.99 -8.86 15.99
CA LYS A 452 17.80 -8.82 17.22
C LYS A 452 17.17 -9.69 18.34
N ARG A 453 15.84 -9.70 18.46
CA ARG A 453 15.15 -10.62 19.38
C ARG A 453 15.39 -12.07 19.02
N TYR A 454 15.25 -12.40 17.72
CA TYR A 454 15.54 -13.75 17.24
C TYR A 454 17.00 -14.13 17.47
N GLN A 455 17.94 -13.24 17.19
CA GLN A 455 19.37 -13.45 17.47
C GLN A 455 19.59 -13.85 18.93
N SER A 456 19.00 -13.11 19.85
CA SER A 456 19.14 -13.37 21.29
C SER A 456 18.47 -14.68 21.70
N ALA A 457 17.26 -14.96 21.23
CA ALA A 457 16.50 -16.17 21.55
C ALA A 457 17.17 -17.46 21.03
N ALA A 458 17.73 -17.40 19.82
CA ALA A 458 18.40 -18.50 19.16
C ALA A 458 19.90 -18.59 19.49
N SER A 459 20.43 -17.66 20.31
CA SER A 459 21.86 -17.58 20.68
C SER A 459 22.80 -17.55 19.47
N LEU A 460 22.39 -16.82 18.42
CA LEU A 460 23.19 -16.65 17.21
C LEU A 460 24.30 -15.60 17.41
N SER A 461 25.45 -15.81 16.77
CA SER A 461 26.65 -15.01 16.99
C SER A 461 26.57 -13.59 16.47
N ASP A 462 25.83 -13.39 15.35
CA ASP A 462 25.81 -12.13 14.62
C ASP A 462 24.43 -11.81 14.02
N PHE A 463 24.25 -10.54 13.69
CA PHE A 463 23.01 -10.02 13.09
C PHE A 463 22.78 -10.60 11.69
N GLU A 464 23.81 -10.74 10.88
CA GLU A 464 23.75 -11.19 9.49
C GLU A 464 23.25 -12.63 9.36
N SER A 465 23.73 -13.53 10.20
CA SER A 465 23.24 -14.92 10.28
C SER A 465 21.78 -14.97 10.73
N SER A 466 21.44 -14.14 11.70
CA SER A 466 20.05 -14.03 12.20
C SER A 466 19.11 -13.47 11.14
N ALA A 467 19.54 -12.45 10.39
CA ALA A 467 18.79 -11.85 9.30
C ALA A 467 18.51 -12.86 8.17
N LYS A 468 19.50 -13.67 7.81
CA LYS A 468 19.37 -14.73 6.79
C LYS A 468 18.30 -15.75 7.19
N SER A 469 18.35 -16.28 8.42
CA SER A 469 17.37 -17.25 8.93
C SER A 469 15.97 -16.64 9.07
N TRP A 470 15.90 -15.37 9.47
CA TRP A 470 14.66 -14.63 9.59
C TRP A 470 14.00 -14.45 8.21
N VAL A 471 14.77 -14.02 7.20
CA VAL A 471 14.30 -13.86 5.80
C VAL A 471 13.85 -15.19 5.20
N GLU A 472 14.56 -16.29 5.47
CA GLU A 472 14.15 -17.62 5.04
C GLU A 472 12.77 -17.99 5.58
N THR A 473 12.55 -17.85 6.89
CA THR A 473 11.28 -18.16 7.55
C THR A 473 10.15 -17.31 7.01
N TYR A 474 10.37 -16.00 6.87
CA TYR A 474 9.39 -15.07 6.36
C TYR A 474 9.02 -15.33 4.90
N SER A 475 10.04 -15.49 4.05
CA SER A 475 9.86 -15.76 2.62
C SER A 475 9.16 -17.09 2.38
N LYS A 476 9.48 -18.12 3.16
CA LYS A 476 8.81 -19.43 3.07
C LYS A 476 7.30 -19.34 3.34
N ALA A 477 6.88 -18.57 4.33
CA ALA A 477 5.47 -18.36 4.61
C ALA A 477 4.77 -17.57 3.50
N LEU A 478 5.35 -16.43 3.08
CA LEU A 478 4.74 -15.57 2.07
C LEU A 478 4.67 -16.25 0.70
N LEU A 479 5.79 -16.78 0.22
CA LEU A 479 5.89 -17.40 -1.10
C LEU A 479 5.19 -18.75 -1.16
N GLY A 480 5.13 -19.48 -0.04
CA GLY A 480 4.43 -20.76 0.06
C GLY A 480 2.90 -20.67 -0.12
N LEU A 481 2.32 -19.48 0.06
CA LEU A 481 0.93 -19.21 -0.32
C LEU A 481 0.84 -18.73 -1.77
N VAL A 482 1.62 -17.71 -2.13
CA VAL A 482 1.46 -17.00 -3.40
C VAL A 482 1.86 -17.86 -4.60
N ILE A 483 3.00 -18.54 -4.54
CA ILE A 483 3.53 -19.28 -5.70
C ILE A 483 2.67 -20.49 -6.09
N PRO A 484 2.22 -21.35 -5.17
CA PRO A 484 1.29 -22.43 -5.52
C PRO A 484 -0.05 -21.91 -6.08
N LEU A 485 -0.60 -20.81 -5.56
CA LEU A 485 -1.82 -20.22 -6.09
C LEU A 485 -1.65 -19.74 -7.54
N VAL A 486 -0.55 -19.05 -7.86
CA VAL A 486 -0.24 -18.62 -9.23
C VAL A 486 -0.02 -19.82 -10.14
N THR A 487 0.77 -20.78 -9.69
CA THR A 487 1.24 -21.88 -10.54
C THR A 487 0.16 -22.91 -10.80
N LYS A 488 -0.58 -23.35 -9.76
CA LYS A 488 -1.61 -24.37 -9.87
C LYS A 488 -2.95 -23.80 -10.31
N TYR A 489 -3.36 -22.68 -9.73
CA TYR A 489 -4.73 -22.16 -9.84
C TYR A 489 -4.83 -20.92 -10.71
N GLY A 490 -3.71 -20.35 -11.14
CA GLY A 490 -3.69 -19.10 -11.91
C GLY A 490 -4.17 -17.89 -11.13
N ILE A 491 -4.08 -17.91 -9.78
CA ILE A 491 -4.52 -16.82 -8.91
C ILE A 491 -3.32 -16.04 -8.41
N ALA A 492 -3.18 -14.79 -8.84
CA ALA A 492 -2.19 -13.84 -8.34
C ALA A 492 -2.79 -12.98 -7.23
N LEU A 493 -2.41 -13.26 -5.98
CA LEU A 493 -2.71 -12.38 -4.86
C LEU A 493 -1.89 -11.08 -4.98
N GLU A 494 -2.46 -9.95 -4.58
CA GLU A 494 -1.73 -8.69 -4.46
C GLU A 494 -1.07 -8.58 -3.08
N ALA A 495 -0.10 -9.44 -2.80
CA ALA A 495 0.51 -9.62 -1.48
C ALA A 495 1.64 -8.62 -1.21
N HIS A 496 1.40 -7.31 -1.46
CA HIS A 496 2.34 -6.26 -1.08
C HIS A 496 2.25 -5.95 0.43
N LEU A 497 3.17 -5.12 0.94
CA LEU A 497 3.32 -4.79 2.36
C LEU A 497 2.02 -4.36 3.08
N GLN A 498 1.09 -3.69 2.38
CA GLN A 498 -0.17 -3.21 2.96
C GLN A 498 -1.28 -4.28 2.96
N ASN A 499 -1.26 -5.22 2.01
CA ASN A 499 -2.28 -6.27 1.88
C ASN A 499 -1.93 -7.57 2.62
N ALA A 500 -0.89 -7.52 3.44
CA ALA A 500 -0.52 -8.62 4.32
C ALA A 500 -0.65 -8.21 5.79
N ILE A 501 -0.87 -9.20 6.67
CA ILE A 501 -0.72 -9.08 8.11
C ILE A 501 0.23 -10.20 8.54
N ALA A 502 1.30 -9.85 9.21
CA ALA A 502 2.27 -10.78 9.75
C ALA A 502 2.13 -10.85 11.26
N THR A 503 2.07 -12.05 11.81
CA THR A 503 2.06 -12.24 13.27
C THR A 503 3.41 -12.72 13.74
N PHE A 504 3.92 -12.14 14.82
CA PHE A 504 5.24 -12.44 15.35
C PHE A 504 5.16 -13.04 16.75
N ARG A 505 5.97 -14.06 16.96
CA ARG A 505 6.18 -14.66 18.28
C ARG A 505 7.10 -13.79 19.13
N LYS A 506 7.14 -14.06 20.43
CA LYS A 506 8.01 -13.35 21.39
C LYS A 506 9.50 -13.46 21.07
N ASP A 507 9.91 -14.52 20.37
CA ASP A 507 11.28 -14.72 19.90
C ASP A 507 11.64 -13.90 18.65
N GLY A 508 10.70 -13.13 18.10
CA GLY A 508 10.90 -12.28 16.95
C GLY A 508 10.70 -12.96 15.59
N LEU A 509 10.44 -14.27 15.54
CA LEU A 509 10.12 -14.97 14.30
C LEU A 509 8.66 -14.84 13.92
N LEU A 510 8.40 -14.95 12.61
CA LEU A 510 7.06 -15.04 12.07
C LEU A 510 6.34 -16.29 12.63
N ASP A 511 5.11 -16.10 13.07
CA ASP A 511 4.17 -17.17 13.37
C ASP A 511 3.34 -17.54 12.14
N THR A 512 2.54 -16.60 11.64
CA THR A 512 1.68 -16.83 10.48
C THR A 512 1.58 -15.56 9.61
N MET A 513 1.53 -15.76 8.30
CA MET A 513 1.28 -14.73 7.29
C MET A 513 -0.18 -14.78 6.83
N TYR A 514 -0.86 -13.65 6.86
CA TYR A 514 -2.24 -13.49 6.38
C TYR A 514 -2.28 -12.54 5.19
N ILE A 515 -2.96 -12.92 4.12
CA ILE A 515 -3.18 -12.04 2.97
C ILE A 515 -4.64 -11.60 2.92
N ARG A 516 -4.87 -10.32 2.68
CA ARG A 516 -6.19 -9.69 2.62
C ARG A 516 -6.36 -8.90 1.31
N ASP A 517 -7.58 -8.47 1.04
CA ASP A 517 -7.95 -7.58 -0.07
C ASP A 517 -7.90 -8.26 -1.45
N PHE A 518 -9.07 -8.72 -1.90
CA PHE A 518 -9.19 -9.49 -3.14
C PHE A 518 -9.63 -8.63 -4.34
N GLU A 519 -9.74 -7.30 -4.19
CA GLU A 519 -10.06 -6.38 -5.28
C GLU A 519 -8.96 -6.32 -6.35
N GLY A 520 -7.69 -6.33 -5.89
CA GLY A 520 -6.53 -6.16 -6.75
C GLY A 520 -5.98 -7.44 -7.40
N LEU A 521 -6.65 -8.57 -7.28
CA LEU A 521 -6.21 -9.86 -7.84
C LEU A 521 -6.07 -9.83 -9.37
N ARG A 522 -5.33 -10.81 -9.90
CA ARG A 522 -5.42 -11.22 -11.31
C ARG A 522 -5.57 -12.74 -11.37
N ILE A 523 -6.51 -13.21 -12.17
CA ILE A 523 -6.87 -14.63 -12.25
C ILE A 523 -6.86 -15.06 -13.71
N ASP A 524 -6.04 -16.06 -14.03
CA ASP A 524 -6.11 -16.80 -15.30
C ASP A 524 -7.42 -17.59 -15.32
N LYS A 525 -8.37 -17.09 -16.11
CA LYS A 525 -9.72 -17.66 -16.23
C LYS A 525 -9.70 -19.13 -16.67
N ALA A 526 -8.87 -19.46 -17.68
CA ALA A 526 -8.78 -20.80 -18.20
C ALA A 526 -8.22 -21.77 -17.15
N GLN A 527 -7.12 -21.38 -16.50
CA GLN A 527 -6.46 -22.20 -15.48
C GLN A 527 -7.38 -22.46 -14.28
N LEU A 528 -8.09 -21.44 -13.79
CA LEU A 528 -8.98 -21.59 -12.64
C LEU A 528 -10.14 -22.56 -12.97
N ASN A 529 -10.72 -22.47 -14.19
CA ASN A 529 -11.76 -23.37 -14.65
C ASN A 529 -11.25 -24.83 -14.81
N GLU A 530 -10.03 -25.02 -15.34
CA GLU A 530 -9.39 -26.34 -15.42
C GLU A 530 -9.20 -26.99 -14.05
N MET A 531 -8.97 -26.18 -13.02
CA MET A 531 -8.85 -26.65 -11.63
C MET A 531 -10.19 -26.89 -10.95
N GLY A 532 -11.31 -26.79 -11.69
CA GLY A 532 -12.66 -27.11 -11.23
C GLY A 532 -13.40 -25.97 -10.54
N TYR A 533 -12.89 -24.74 -10.61
CA TYR A 533 -13.54 -23.56 -10.04
C TYR A 533 -14.14 -22.69 -11.14
N SER A 534 -15.49 -22.71 -11.24
CA SER A 534 -16.20 -21.94 -12.26
C SER A 534 -16.05 -20.45 -12.07
N THR A 535 -15.73 -19.74 -13.17
CA THR A 535 -15.68 -18.27 -13.20
C THR A 535 -17.00 -17.61 -13.58
N SER A 536 -18.07 -18.38 -13.81
CA SER A 536 -19.39 -17.86 -14.21
C SER A 536 -20.13 -17.10 -13.11
N HIS A 537 -19.71 -17.24 -11.86
CA HIS A 537 -20.34 -16.58 -10.71
C HIS A 537 -19.71 -15.24 -10.36
N PHE A 538 -18.60 -14.86 -11.03
CA PHE A 538 -18.01 -13.55 -10.84
C PHE A 538 -18.91 -12.46 -11.43
N HIS A 539 -18.82 -11.27 -10.83
CA HIS A 539 -19.54 -10.10 -11.33
C HIS A 539 -19.19 -9.85 -12.81
N GLU A 540 -20.17 -9.48 -13.63
CA GLU A 540 -19.98 -9.30 -15.07
C GLU A 540 -18.93 -8.21 -15.43
N LYS A 541 -18.82 -7.16 -14.58
CA LYS A 541 -17.82 -6.09 -14.69
C LYS A 541 -16.47 -6.46 -14.05
N SER A 542 -16.22 -7.76 -13.76
CA SER A 542 -15.04 -8.19 -13.02
C SER A 542 -13.74 -7.93 -13.78
N ARG A 543 -12.88 -7.09 -13.23
CA ARG A 543 -11.56 -6.76 -13.76
C ARG A 543 -10.44 -7.69 -13.26
N ILE A 544 -10.75 -8.59 -12.34
CA ILE A 544 -9.75 -9.52 -11.79
C ILE A 544 -9.51 -10.73 -12.71
N LEU A 545 -10.49 -11.06 -13.57
CA LEU A 545 -10.37 -12.15 -14.56
C LEU A 545 -9.59 -11.66 -15.78
N THR A 546 -8.65 -12.48 -16.26
CA THR A 546 -7.83 -12.19 -17.45
C THR A 546 -7.50 -13.46 -18.22
N ASP A 547 -7.27 -13.32 -19.53
CA ASP A 547 -6.71 -14.36 -20.39
C ASP A 547 -5.18 -14.24 -20.53
N SER A 548 -4.57 -13.24 -19.89
CA SER A 548 -3.12 -12.97 -19.96
C SER A 548 -2.37 -13.61 -18.79
N LYS A 549 -1.67 -14.70 -19.04
CA LYS A 549 -0.76 -15.35 -18.08
C LYS A 549 0.34 -14.40 -17.59
N THR A 550 0.86 -13.56 -18.50
CA THR A 550 1.88 -12.55 -18.16
C THR A 550 1.35 -11.53 -17.15
N SER A 551 0.09 -11.08 -17.31
CA SER A 551 -0.54 -10.16 -16.36
C SER A 551 -0.66 -10.78 -14.96
N VAL A 552 -1.02 -12.07 -14.87
CA VAL A 552 -1.10 -12.82 -13.61
C VAL A 552 0.28 -12.94 -12.96
N PHE A 553 1.29 -13.35 -13.74
CA PHE A 553 2.65 -13.47 -13.24
C PHE A 553 3.22 -12.12 -12.75
N ASN A 554 3.12 -11.08 -13.59
CA ASN A 554 3.64 -9.76 -13.26
C ASN A 554 2.97 -9.18 -12.00
N LYS A 555 1.66 -9.42 -11.81
CA LYS A 555 0.94 -8.98 -10.62
C LYS A 555 1.52 -9.61 -9.35
N ALA A 556 1.68 -10.92 -9.34
CA ALA A 556 2.24 -11.64 -8.19
C ALA A 556 3.70 -11.26 -7.93
N PHE A 557 4.53 -11.26 -8.97
CA PHE A 557 5.96 -10.97 -8.83
C PHE A 557 6.21 -9.54 -8.35
N TYR A 558 5.55 -8.56 -8.98
CA TYR A 558 5.70 -7.16 -8.62
C TYR A 558 5.26 -6.88 -7.17
N SER A 559 4.09 -7.37 -6.77
CA SER A 559 3.56 -7.10 -5.44
C SER A 559 4.34 -7.83 -4.33
N THR A 560 4.66 -9.12 -4.55
CA THR A 560 5.22 -10.00 -3.52
C THR A 560 6.74 -9.95 -3.46
N VAL A 561 7.41 -10.03 -4.62
CA VAL A 561 8.88 -10.10 -4.65
C VAL A 561 9.50 -8.72 -4.71
N GLN A 562 9.09 -7.87 -5.66
CA GLN A 562 9.73 -6.55 -5.82
C GLN A 562 9.35 -5.57 -4.72
N ASN A 563 8.07 -5.49 -4.35
CA ASN A 563 7.62 -4.52 -3.35
C ASN A 563 7.70 -5.08 -1.92
N HIS A 564 7.18 -6.28 -1.66
CA HIS A 564 7.13 -6.79 -0.30
C HIS A 564 8.53 -7.24 0.16
N LEU A 565 9.09 -8.29 -0.45
CA LEU A 565 10.42 -8.79 -0.05
C LEU A 565 11.52 -7.77 -0.35
N GLY A 566 11.40 -7.02 -1.45
CA GLY A 566 12.37 -6.00 -1.82
C GLY A 566 12.57 -4.94 -0.74
N GLU A 567 11.50 -4.38 -0.19
CA GLU A 567 11.58 -3.36 0.87
C GLU A 567 12.08 -3.94 2.21
N LEU A 568 11.69 -5.19 2.55
CA LEU A 568 12.18 -5.85 3.77
C LEU A 568 13.69 -6.10 3.68
N ILE A 569 14.16 -6.71 2.60
CA ILE A 569 15.57 -7.05 2.38
C ILE A 569 16.41 -5.78 2.36
N LEU A 570 15.95 -4.74 1.66
CA LEU A 570 16.59 -3.44 1.65
C LEU A 570 16.75 -2.85 3.06
N THR A 571 15.67 -2.87 3.85
CA THR A 571 15.70 -2.32 5.21
C THR A 571 16.64 -3.09 6.13
N ILE A 572 16.69 -4.41 6.00
CA ILE A 572 17.63 -5.26 6.75
C ILE A 572 19.07 -4.98 6.32
N SER A 573 19.33 -4.86 5.02
CA SER A 573 20.69 -4.63 4.52
C SER A 573 21.25 -3.29 4.96
N LYS A 574 20.42 -2.25 5.05
CA LYS A 574 20.80 -0.93 5.56
C LYS A 574 21.19 -0.94 7.07
N ALA A 575 20.72 -1.92 7.82
CA ALA A 575 21.05 -2.07 9.25
C ALA A 575 22.34 -2.83 9.49
N SER A 576 23.01 -3.34 8.45
CA SER A 576 24.24 -4.10 8.49
C SER A 576 25.38 -3.35 7.80
N ASN A 577 26.61 -3.66 8.24
CA ASN A 577 27.82 -3.21 7.56
C ASN A 577 28.32 -4.20 6.48
N ASP A 578 27.68 -5.36 6.33
CA ASP A 578 28.00 -6.33 5.28
C ASP A 578 27.39 -5.92 3.95
N SER A 579 28.19 -5.38 3.03
CA SER A 579 27.77 -4.98 1.69
C SER A 579 27.22 -6.12 0.83
N ASN A 580 27.46 -7.39 1.21
CA ASN A 580 26.95 -8.56 0.50
C ASN A 580 25.66 -9.13 1.11
N LEU A 581 25.21 -8.62 2.25
CA LEU A 581 24.05 -9.18 2.95
C LEU A 581 22.80 -9.18 2.07
N GLU A 582 22.52 -8.09 1.35
CA GLU A 582 21.37 -8.00 0.43
C GLU A 582 21.41 -9.14 -0.60
N ARG A 583 22.54 -9.34 -1.26
CA ARG A 583 22.72 -10.40 -2.26
C ARG A 583 22.55 -11.80 -1.66
N HIS A 584 23.08 -12.04 -0.45
CA HIS A 584 22.92 -13.32 0.24
C HIS A 584 21.47 -13.59 0.61
N MET A 585 20.72 -12.59 1.04
CA MET A 585 19.28 -12.73 1.34
C MET A 585 18.47 -13.05 0.07
N TRP A 586 18.79 -12.43 -1.06
CA TRP A 586 18.17 -12.79 -2.35
C TRP A 586 18.48 -14.23 -2.78
N TYR A 587 19.67 -14.74 -2.48
CA TYR A 587 19.99 -16.15 -2.72
C TYR A 587 19.17 -17.09 -1.85
N ILE A 588 18.91 -16.73 -0.61
CA ILE A 588 18.00 -17.47 0.28
C ILE A 588 16.57 -17.48 -0.28
N VAL A 589 16.07 -16.33 -0.72
CA VAL A 589 14.75 -16.25 -1.37
C VAL A 589 14.70 -17.15 -2.61
N ARG A 590 15.76 -17.18 -3.41
CA ARG A 590 15.88 -18.10 -4.55
C ARG A 590 15.83 -19.56 -4.12
N ASP A 591 16.54 -19.96 -3.09
CA ASP A 591 16.54 -21.34 -2.57
C ASP A 591 15.15 -21.73 -2.03
N VAL A 592 14.46 -20.82 -1.35
CA VAL A 592 13.07 -21.01 -0.92
C VAL A 592 12.15 -21.27 -2.12
N LEU A 593 12.28 -20.46 -3.18
CA LEU A 593 11.50 -20.63 -4.41
C LEU A 593 11.80 -21.96 -5.10
N ASP A 594 13.07 -22.34 -5.24
CA ASP A 594 13.45 -23.65 -5.83
C ASP A 594 12.78 -24.80 -5.05
N ASN A 595 12.83 -24.77 -3.72
CA ASN A 595 12.16 -25.77 -2.88
C ASN A 595 10.63 -25.79 -3.09
N ILE A 596 9.99 -24.64 -3.25
CA ILE A 596 8.53 -24.58 -3.53
C ILE A 596 8.24 -25.19 -4.92
N PHE A 597 9.01 -24.89 -5.94
CA PHE A 597 8.87 -25.46 -7.28
C PHE A 597 9.06 -26.97 -7.27
N ASP A 598 10.06 -27.48 -6.53
CA ASP A 598 10.29 -28.92 -6.38
C ASP A 598 9.08 -29.61 -5.71
N GLN A 599 8.52 -29.03 -4.67
CA GLN A 599 7.29 -29.53 -4.04
C GLN A 599 6.08 -29.52 -5.01
N LEU A 600 5.96 -28.49 -5.84
CA LEU A 600 4.94 -28.41 -6.88
C LEU A 600 5.09 -29.57 -7.90
N VAL A 601 6.31 -29.83 -8.42
CA VAL A 601 6.58 -30.95 -9.32
C VAL A 601 6.22 -32.28 -8.68
N LEU A 602 6.64 -32.52 -7.42
CA LEU A 602 6.29 -33.74 -6.69
C LEU A 602 4.79 -33.91 -6.50
N SER A 603 4.03 -32.79 -6.37
CA SER A 603 2.58 -32.84 -6.26
C SER A 603 1.89 -33.22 -7.56
N THR A 604 2.48 -32.89 -8.74
CA THR A 604 1.92 -33.22 -10.05
C THR A 604 1.95 -34.73 -10.33
N HIS A 605 3.04 -35.39 -9.96
CA HIS A 605 3.14 -36.87 -10.12
C HIS A 605 2.11 -37.64 -9.34
N LYS A 606 1.48 -37.06 -8.33
CA LYS A 606 0.44 -37.69 -7.51
C LYS A 606 -0.99 -37.44 -8.01
N SER A 607 -1.23 -36.38 -8.78
CA SER A 607 -2.61 -35.92 -9.06
C SER A 607 -2.96 -35.68 -10.54
N ASN A 608 -2.01 -35.67 -11.46
CA ASN A 608 -2.18 -35.27 -12.88
C ASN A 608 -2.86 -33.90 -13.09
N GLN A 609 -3.01 -33.07 -12.05
CA GLN A 609 -3.81 -31.85 -12.05
C GLN A 609 -3.06 -30.59 -12.47
N VAL A 610 -1.72 -30.64 -12.57
CA VAL A 610 -0.91 -29.48 -12.98
C VAL A 610 0.02 -29.92 -14.10
N ASN A 611 0.05 -29.13 -15.15
CA ASN A 611 0.98 -29.33 -16.25
C ASN A 611 2.40 -28.93 -15.79
N GLU A 612 3.34 -29.88 -15.79
CA GLU A 612 4.76 -29.64 -15.44
C GLU A 612 5.36 -28.53 -16.29
N ASN A 613 4.92 -28.40 -17.54
CA ASN A 613 5.36 -27.32 -18.42
C ASN A 613 5.01 -25.94 -17.86
N ARG A 614 3.86 -25.77 -17.20
CA ARG A 614 3.47 -24.51 -16.57
C ARG A 614 4.37 -24.17 -15.38
N ILE A 615 4.74 -25.16 -14.58
CA ILE A 615 5.65 -24.98 -13.45
C ILE A 615 6.99 -24.47 -13.99
N ASN A 616 7.52 -25.12 -15.02
CA ASN A 616 8.80 -24.75 -15.64
C ASN A 616 8.73 -23.35 -16.29
N GLU A 617 7.65 -23.04 -17.01
CA GLU A 617 7.43 -21.71 -17.62
C GLU A 617 7.49 -20.59 -16.59
N ILE A 618 6.81 -20.76 -15.45
CA ILE A 618 6.79 -19.78 -14.36
C ILE A 618 8.17 -19.69 -13.68
N LYS A 619 8.81 -20.85 -13.44
CA LYS A 619 10.15 -20.93 -12.86
C LYS A 619 11.18 -20.20 -13.74
N ASP A 620 11.18 -20.47 -15.04
CA ASP A 620 12.10 -19.85 -16.01
C ASP A 620 11.88 -18.34 -16.10
N THR A 621 10.60 -17.89 -16.10
CA THR A 621 10.26 -16.47 -16.10
C THR A 621 10.71 -15.78 -14.81
N MET A 622 10.49 -16.41 -13.66
CA MET A 622 10.85 -15.86 -12.34
C MET A 622 12.37 -15.75 -12.16
N PHE A 623 13.14 -16.63 -12.78
CA PHE A 623 14.58 -16.68 -12.66
C PHE A 623 15.32 -16.13 -13.88
N ALA A 624 14.62 -15.47 -14.79
CA ALA A 624 15.24 -14.78 -15.92
C ALA A 624 16.18 -13.66 -15.44
N PRO A 625 17.25 -13.33 -16.23
CA PRO A 625 18.21 -12.29 -15.83
C PRO A 625 17.58 -10.91 -15.69
N PHE A 626 16.53 -10.64 -16.45
CA PHE A 626 15.76 -9.39 -16.40
C PHE A 626 14.29 -9.66 -16.16
N ILE A 627 13.67 -8.81 -15.36
CA ILE A 627 12.25 -8.91 -15.00
C ILE A 627 11.52 -7.58 -15.26
N ASP A 628 10.22 -7.65 -15.46
CA ASP A 628 9.38 -6.47 -15.65
C ASP A 628 9.21 -5.70 -14.33
N TYR A 629 9.45 -4.38 -14.39
CA TYR A 629 9.17 -3.45 -13.31
C TYR A 629 8.08 -2.46 -13.75
N LYS A 630 7.04 -2.30 -12.93
CA LYS A 630 5.90 -1.43 -13.23
C LYS A 630 6.27 0.05 -13.06
N CYS A 631 6.09 0.85 -14.12
CA CYS A 631 6.44 2.27 -14.19
C CYS A 631 5.31 3.15 -13.64
N VAL A 632 5.21 3.30 -12.33
CA VAL A 632 4.08 4.00 -11.69
C VAL A 632 4.04 5.51 -11.96
N THR A 633 5.19 6.17 -12.09
CA THR A 633 5.27 7.61 -12.38
C THR A 633 4.97 7.89 -13.86
N THR A 634 5.55 7.09 -14.76
CA THR A 634 5.28 7.19 -16.20
C THR A 634 3.80 7.00 -16.49
N MET A 635 3.18 5.96 -15.96
CA MET A 635 1.73 5.71 -16.11
C MET A 635 0.88 6.88 -15.62
N ARG A 636 1.28 7.54 -14.53
CA ARG A 636 0.56 8.70 -14.00
C ARG A 636 0.62 9.90 -14.94
N LEU A 637 1.74 10.09 -15.65
CA LEU A 637 1.93 11.16 -16.64
C LEU A 637 1.25 10.86 -17.97
N GLU A 638 1.11 9.58 -18.33
CA GLU A 638 0.45 9.10 -19.54
C GLU A 638 -1.08 8.97 -19.39
N ASP A 639 -1.63 9.23 -18.20
CA ASP A 639 -3.04 9.01 -17.82
C ASP A 639 -3.53 7.57 -18.00
N GLU A 640 -2.62 6.60 -17.77
CA GLU A 640 -2.88 5.18 -17.96
C GLU A 640 -3.21 4.48 -16.63
N ALA A 641 -4.50 4.32 -16.35
CA ALA A 641 -4.96 3.60 -15.16
C ALA A 641 -5.00 2.08 -15.36
N HIS A 642 -5.19 1.60 -16.59
CA HIS A 642 -5.51 0.19 -16.88
C HIS A 642 -4.47 -0.54 -17.72
N HIS A 643 -3.67 0.15 -18.52
CA HIS A 643 -2.57 -0.42 -19.30
C HIS A 643 -1.26 -0.15 -18.58
N TYR A 644 -0.62 -1.22 -18.08
CA TYR A 644 0.61 -1.08 -17.31
C TYR A 644 1.81 -0.94 -18.21
N THR A 645 2.56 0.14 -18.01
CA THR A 645 3.88 0.37 -18.64
C THR A 645 4.95 -0.33 -17.80
N TYR A 646 5.81 -1.10 -18.47
CA TYR A 646 6.89 -1.85 -17.83
C TYR A 646 8.26 -1.51 -18.42
N ILE A 647 9.28 -1.58 -17.59
CA ILE A 647 10.69 -1.53 -17.98
C ILE A 647 11.40 -2.77 -17.46
N LYS A 648 12.45 -3.23 -18.16
CA LYS A 648 13.30 -4.32 -17.69
C LYS A 648 14.30 -3.80 -16.66
N VAL A 649 14.41 -4.55 -15.55
CA VAL A 649 15.39 -4.33 -14.47
C VAL A 649 16.14 -5.62 -14.20
N ASN A 650 17.34 -5.52 -13.64
CA ASN A 650 18.13 -6.68 -13.21
C ASN A 650 17.37 -7.47 -12.13
N ASN A 651 17.37 -8.78 -12.28
CA ASN A 651 16.67 -9.69 -11.37
C ASN A 651 17.66 -10.29 -10.35
N PRO A 652 17.51 -9.99 -9.04
CA PRO A 652 18.42 -10.53 -8.02
C PRO A 652 18.25 -12.04 -7.78
N LEU A 653 17.16 -12.63 -8.29
CA LEU A 653 16.94 -14.08 -8.24
C LEU A 653 17.68 -14.84 -9.35
N TYR A 654 18.20 -14.14 -10.36
CA TYR A 654 19.02 -14.76 -11.39
C TYR A 654 20.38 -15.20 -10.81
N ARG A 655 20.80 -16.42 -11.15
CA ARG A 655 22.15 -16.94 -10.89
C ARG A 655 22.76 -17.35 -12.22
N GLU A 656 23.95 -16.84 -12.53
CA GLU A 656 24.73 -17.39 -13.65
C GLU A 656 25.00 -18.86 -13.34
N ASN A 657 24.70 -19.72 -14.32
CA ASN A 657 25.09 -21.13 -14.23
C ASN A 657 26.62 -21.18 -14.27
N ASN A 658 27.26 -21.50 -13.14
CA ASN A 658 28.69 -21.83 -13.09
C ASN A 658 28.95 -23.16 -13.81
#